data_0ee82ab5149487416377a38a5de7dcab
#
_entry.id   0ee82ab5149487416377a38a5de7dcab
#
_cell.length_a   1.000
_cell.length_b   1.000
_cell.length_c   1.000
_cell.angle_alpha   90.00
_cell.angle_beta   90.00
_cell.angle_gamma   90.00
#
_symmetry.space_group_name_H-M   'P 1'
#
loop_
_entity.id
_entity.type
_entity.pdbx_description
1 polymer ?
#
loop_
_entity_poly.entity_id
_entity_poly.type
_entity_poly.pdbx_seq_one_letter_code
_entity_poly.pdbx_strand_id
1 'polypeptide(L)'
;MSFFDECAGNLEQQNAYRMIANTNNSFFLTGKAGTGKSTFLRRICTEVKKRFVVLAPTGVAAMNVKGQTIHSFFGLSYGVQGPNNYGSIDKDRIELLNIIDTIIIDEVSMVRCDMVDVMDRMLRRHRNDPHPFGGVQVVFVGDLFQLPPVINMADKALLRKFYKSTGYYFYDSNVLSNVKLPKIEFTKVYRQNDPAFIELLDRFRVGAVQQSDIAKLNTRVVDEDLIGIDDSFRITLTTRRDDAALINDNRLAEIAAPSFTYMATYSGDCSKCKDAAEEELVLKVGAQVMFVRNIKKNGCVNGTIGVVSELAEDVVKVRLENGMECEVETEVWEAFEYQYNEAAKVVEKKVIGKMTQYPLRLAWAITIHKSQSLTFDKVAINFGKGAFTYGQTYVALSRARSFAGIELMQHVNQNSVMVSRDILTFAKEYNDEKIISTELEIGEAISQHETTKDYDALATTLCQIAEKAVKANDISYAYDLVSRALQNMADDDCLMRHVSWPVVSNDNREGVFLNAVRYLYSGHCLDAQRLLENFLIFNPEHFGAMYLLARTYELQGNTEKLKDSLDDMAHLIKKALDNGMDSTAFRKFYYRRAILHSELCGTADGITLLKLLIKENPKYDKYHIAVRNIIRKYKKYLQTEISESNTIISAILNDEISESEYLGLLHDAINENGLAWRLYRRSLSDLEFGMTDEEVSYLEEEIADAVVFM
;
A
#
# COMPACT_ATOMS: atom_id res chain seq x y z
N MET A 1 20.59 21.86 3.27
CA MET A 1 20.81 20.44 3.64
C MET A 1 19.52 19.73 3.35
N SER A 2 19.52 18.68 2.54
CA SER A 2 18.30 17.91 2.25
C SER A 2 17.88 17.11 3.49
N PHE A 3 16.61 16.68 3.56
CA PHE A 3 16.18 15.83 4.68
C PHE A 3 16.96 14.49 4.71
N PHE A 4 17.35 14.00 3.56
CA PHE A 4 18.20 12.83 3.47
C PHE A 4 19.56 13.04 4.20
N ASP A 5 20.17 14.23 4.04
CA ASP A 5 21.43 14.57 4.73
C ASP A 5 21.23 14.70 6.24
N GLU A 6 20.08 15.20 6.69
CA GLU A 6 19.73 15.26 8.12
C GLU A 6 19.53 13.88 8.75
N CYS A 7 19.12 12.89 7.94
CA CYS A 7 19.05 11.49 8.37
C CYS A 7 20.44 10.82 8.45
N ALA A 8 21.52 11.53 8.10
CA ALA A 8 22.88 11.02 8.20
C ALA A 8 23.17 10.58 9.64
N GLY A 9 23.52 9.30 9.83
CA GLY A 9 23.73 8.69 11.16
C GLY A 9 22.49 7.96 11.73
N ASN A 10 21.36 7.90 10.99
CA ASN A 10 20.21 7.07 11.34
C ASN A 10 19.84 6.19 10.13
N LEU A 11 20.36 4.96 10.13
CA LEU A 11 20.23 4.03 9.00
C LEU A 11 18.75 3.69 8.71
N GLU A 12 17.93 3.53 9.76
CA GLU A 12 16.53 3.19 9.61
C GLU A 12 15.77 4.33 8.89
N GLN A 13 16.06 5.59 9.24
CA GLN A 13 15.45 6.74 8.56
C GLN A 13 15.94 6.89 7.12
N GLN A 14 17.23 6.64 6.85
CA GLN A 14 17.77 6.65 5.49
C GLN A 14 17.13 5.57 4.62
N ASN A 15 17.01 4.35 5.14
CA ASN A 15 16.38 3.24 4.42
C ASN A 15 14.90 3.53 4.14
N ALA A 16 14.16 4.05 5.12
CA ALA A 16 12.76 4.46 4.93
C ALA A 16 12.63 5.59 3.89
N TYR A 17 13.54 6.56 3.92
CA TYR A 17 13.57 7.63 2.91
C TYR A 17 13.80 7.06 1.51
N ARG A 18 14.84 6.25 1.32
CA ARG A 18 15.17 5.63 0.01
C ARG A 18 14.02 4.77 -0.48
N MET A 19 13.41 3.97 0.41
CA MET A 19 12.27 3.12 0.07
C MET A 19 11.11 3.95 -0.49
N ILE A 20 10.79 5.10 0.11
CA ILE A 20 9.73 5.98 -0.36
C ILE A 20 10.14 6.75 -1.62
N ALA A 21 11.33 7.33 -1.64
CA ALA A 21 11.74 8.25 -2.69
C ALA A 21 12.13 7.56 -4.00
N ASN A 22 12.81 6.42 -3.90
CA ASN A 22 13.50 5.80 -5.03
C ASN A 22 12.82 4.50 -5.50
N THR A 23 11.82 4.00 -4.79
CA THR A 23 11.16 2.73 -5.13
C THR A 23 9.64 2.86 -5.12
N ASN A 24 8.93 1.90 -5.72
CA ASN A 24 7.49 1.72 -5.58
C ASN A 24 7.14 0.52 -4.69
N ASN A 25 8.13 -0.07 -4.00
CA ASN A 25 7.91 -1.20 -3.12
C ASN A 25 7.15 -0.77 -1.87
N SER A 26 6.08 -1.49 -1.54
CA SER A 26 5.36 -1.31 -0.28
C SER A 26 6.18 -1.83 0.89
N PHE A 27 6.08 -1.19 2.05
CA PHE A 27 6.82 -1.61 3.24
C PHE A 27 6.10 -1.20 4.54
N PHE A 28 6.53 -1.78 5.65
CA PHE A 28 6.03 -1.45 6.98
C PHE A 28 7.04 -0.60 7.75
N LEU A 29 6.63 0.60 8.14
CA LEU A 29 7.39 1.52 8.98
C LEU A 29 6.84 1.46 10.40
N THR A 30 7.63 0.95 11.32
CA THR A 30 7.23 0.81 12.72
C THR A 30 8.19 1.54 13.67
N GLY A 31 7.94 1.38 14.94
CA GLY A 31 8.76 1.92 16.02
C GLY A 31 7.92 2.23 17.25
N LYS A 32 8.57 2.27 18.37
CA LYS A 32 7.98 2.55 19.69
C LYS A 32 7.24 3.89 19.70
N ALA A 33 6.41 4.08 20.72
CA ALA A 33 5.81 5.38 20.97
C ALA A 33 6.92 6.46 21.13
N GLY A 34 6.81 7.57 20.40
CA GLY A 34 7.77 8.67 20.50
C GLY A 34 9.05 8.56 19.67
N THR A 35 9.13 7.63 18.70
CA THR A 35 10.29 7.50 17.79
C THR A 35 10.27 8.45 16.58
N GLY A 36 9.30 9.35 16.49
CA GLY A 36 9.28 10.39 15.46
C GLY A 36 8.66 9.99 14.11
N LYS A 37 7.98 8.85 14.01
CA LYS A 37 7.33 8.37 12.76
C LYS A 37 6.48 9.45 12.07
N SER A 38 5.54 10.05 12.76
CA SER A 38 4.64 11.07 12.19
C SER A 38 5.37 12.36 11.79
N THR A 39 6.48 12.69 12.44
CA THR A 39 7.34 13.82 12.05
C THR A 39 8.09 13.51 10.77
N PHE A 40 8.65 12.31 10.67
CA PHE A 40 9.30 11.80 9.46
C PHE A 40 8.34 11.84 8.27
N LEU A 41 7.13 11.30 8.42
CA LEU A 41 6.13 11.28 7.34
C LEU A 41 5.73 12.67 6.86
N ARG A 42 5.52 13.62 7.77
CA ARG A 42 5.20 15.00 7.38
C ARG A 42 6.30 15.63 6.53
N ARG A 43 7.56 15.36 6.84
CA ARG A 43 8.69 15.85 6.04
C ARG A 43 8.77 15.16 4.68
N ILE A 44 8.63 13.85 4.64
CA ILE A 44 8.61 13.06 3.39
C ILE A 44 7.57 13.60 2.41
N CYS A 45 6.34 13.81 2.87
CA CYS A 45 5.25 14.32 2.02
C CYS A 45 5.50 15.73 1.47
N THR A 46 6.44 16.50 2.04
CA THR A 46 6.78 17.85 1.56
C THR A 46 8.02 17.86 0.68
N GLU A 47 8.95 16.95 0.86
CA GLU A 47 10.26 16.98 0.22
C GLU A 47 10.39 16.00 -0.97
N VAL A 48 9.71 14.86 -0.91
CA VAL A 48 9.74 13.87 -1.99
C VAL A 48 8.71 14.21 -3.07
N LYS A 49 9.14 14.22 -4.32
CA LYS A 49 8.30 14.54 -5.48
C LYS A 49 7.47 13.34 -5.90
N LYS A 50 6.56 12.89 -5.04
CA LYS A 50 5.54 11.88 -5.32
C LYS A 50 4.16 12.43 -4.96
N ARG A 51 3.12 11.89 -5.58
CA ARG A 51 1.72 12.22 -5.29
C ARG A 51 1.24 11.36 -4.14
N PHE A 52 1.25 11.95 -2.94
CA PHE A 52 0.91 11.28 -1.70
C PHE A 52 -0.56 11.39 -1.33
N VAL A 53 -1.12 10.31 -0.83
CA VAL A 53 -2.38 10.28 -0.08
C VAL A 53 -2.10 9.69 1.30
N VAL A 54 -2.52 10.41 2.35
CA VAL A 54 -2.34 9.96 3.74
C VAL A 54 -3.69 9.53 4.31
N LEU A 55 -3.75 8.29 4.77
CA LEU A 55 -4.98 7.67 5.29
C LEU A 55 -4.79 7.18 6.72
N ALA A 56 -5.89 7.03 7.44
CA ALA A 56 -5.89 6.44 8.78
C ALA A 56 -7.19 5.65 9.03
N PRO A 57 -7.21 4.73 10.01
CA PRO A 57 -8.40 3.93 10.30
C PRO A 57 -9.54 4.71 10.99
N THR A 58 -9.22 5.78 11.72
CA THR A 58 -10.20 6.56 12.49
C THR A 58 -10.16 8.04 12.12
N GLY A 59 -11.26 8.76 12.38
CA GLY A 59 -11.35 10.20 12.13
C GLY A 59 -10.31 11.00 12.90
N VAL A 60 -10.10 10.68 14.18
CA VAL A 60 -9.10 11.35 15.03
C VAL A 60 -7.68 11.14 14.50
N ALA A 61 -7.33 9.90 14.16
CA ALA A 61 -6.00 9.61 13.57
C ALA A 61 -5.81 10.32 12.23
N ALA A 62 -6.83 10.31 11.37
CA ALA A 62 -6.80 11.00 10.07
C ALA A 62 -6.54 12.50 10.22
N MET A 63 -7.18 13.15 11.18
CA MET A 63 -6.97 14.58 11.45
C MET A 63 -5.56 14.89 11.97
N ASN A 64 -5.02 14.05 12.85
CA ASN A 64 -3.66 14.21 13.38
C ASN A 64 -2.58 14.24 12.29
N VAL A 65 -2.78 13.47 11.23
CA VAL A 65 -1.88 13.42 10.08
C VAL A 65 -2.34 14.30 8.91
N LYS A 66 -3.41 15.08 9.10
CA LYS A 66 -4.05 15.86 8.02
C LYS A 66 -4.38 14.98 6.80
N GLY A 67 -4.88 13.77 7.05
CA GLY A 67 -5.28 12.78 6.08
C GLY A 67 -6.78 12.54 6.06
N GLN A 68 -7.22 11.50 5.35
CA GLN A 68 -8.60 11.01 5.32
C GLN A 68 -8.71 9.64 5.99
N THR A 69 -9.93 9.24 6.36
CA THR A 69 -10.15 7.85 6.77
C THR A 69 -10.16 6.92 5.54
N ILE A 70 -9.66 5.69 5.72
CA ILE A 70 -9.67 4.66 4.66
C ILE A 70 -11.10 4.49 4.11
N HIS A 71 -12.11 4.38 5.00
CA HIS A 71 -13.51 4.25 4.60
C HIS A 71 -13.97 5.40 3.69
N SER A 72 -13.68 6.63 4.07
CA SER A 72 -14.07 7.82 3.29
C SER A 72 -13.35 7.88 1.94
N PHE A 73 -12.05 7.54 1.90
CA PHE A 73 -11.27 7.63 0.67
C PHE A 73 -11.69 6.59 -0.37
N PHE A 74 -11.92 5.35 0.06
CA PHE A 74 -12.34 4.26 -0.82
C PHE A 74 -13.86 4.07 -0.92
N GLY A 75 -14.67 4.95 -0.31
CA GLY A 75 -16.13 4.85 -0.36
C GLY A 75 -16.67 3.55 0.25
N LEU A 76 -16.07 3.08 1.35
CA LEU A 76 -16.39 1.80 1.97
C LEU A 76 -17.48 1.97 3.03
N SER A 77 -18.40 1.02 3.08
CA SER A 77 -19.36 0.88 4.16
C SER A 77 -18.70 0.34 5.44
N TYR A 78 -19.32 0.60 6.60
CA TYR A 78 -18.86 -0.03 7.83
C TYR A 78 -19.11 -1.54 7.83
N GLY A 79 -18.31 -2.27 8.59
CA GLY A 79 -18.38 -3.73 8.71
C GLY A 79 -17.28 -4.45 7.92
N VAL A 80 -17.44 -5.78 7.76
CA VAL A 80 -16.47 -6.62 7.06
C VAL A 80 -16.56 -6.43 5.56
N GLN A 81 -15.42 -6.22 4.93
CA GLN A 81 -15.30 -6.05 3.48
C GLN A 81 -15.17 -7.42 2.80
N GLY A 82 -16.27 -7.90 2.25
CA GLY A 82 -16.27 -9.18 1.52
C GLY A 82 -15.47 -9.14 0.21
N PRO A 83 -15.19 -10.31 -0.40
CA PRO A 83 -14.37 -10.40 -1.62
C PRO A 83 -14.99 -9.69 -2.83
N ASN A 84 -16.31 -9.50 -2.85
CA ASN A 84 -17.03 -8.81 -3.93
C ASN A 84 -17.36 -7.35 -3.60
N ASN A 85 -16.79 -6.78 -2.52
CA ASN A 85 -16.97 -5.38 -2.22
C ASN A 85 -15.89 -4.56 -2.94
N TYR A 86 -16.33 -3.57 -3.72
CA TYR A 86 -15.49 -2.64 -4.48
C TYR A 86 -15.73 -1.18 -4.09
N GLY A 87 -16.40 -0.93 -2.97
CA GLY A 87 -16.75 0.42 -2.54
C GLY A 87 -17.69 1.13 -3.53
N SER A 88 -17.92 2.42 -3.27
CA SER A 88 -18.68 3.30 -4.16
C SER A 88 -17.94 4.63 -4.25
N ILE A 89 -17.31 4.88 -5.40
CA ILE A 89 -16.52 6.09 -5.66
C ILE A 89 -16.98 6.77 -6.95
N ASP A 90 -16.87 8.08 -6.98
CA ASP A 90 -17.18 8.92 -8.14
C ASP A 90 -16.04 8.94 -9.16
N LYS A 91 -16.28 9.57 -10.32
CA LYS A 91 -15.31 9.67 -11.41
C LYS A 91 -14.03 10.40 -10.98
N ASP A 92 -14.15 11.51 -10.28
CA ASP A 92 -13.00 12.33 -9.83
C ASP A 92 -12.07 11.50 -8.93
N ARG A 93 -12.65 10.60 -8.14
CA ARG A 93 -11.89 9.71 -7.27
C ARG A 93 -11.24 8.55 -8.03
N ILE A 94 -11.89 8.05 -9.08
CA ILE A 94 -11.28 7.07 -9.99
C ILE A 94 -10.04 7.68 -10.66
N GLU A 95 -10.14 8.90 -11.18
CA GLU A 95 -8.98 9.63 -11.74
C GLU A 95 -7.86 9.78 -10.72
N LEU A 96 -8.21 10.14 -9.48
CA LEU A 96 -7.24 10.23 -8.40
C LEU A 96 -6.53 8.89 -8.14
N LEU A 97 -7.26 7.75 -8.09
CA LEU A 97 -6.65 6.43 -7.92
C LEU A 97 -5.68 6.09 -9.06
N ASN A 98 -5.95 6.55 -10.27
CA ASN A 98 -5.09 6.29 -11.43
C ASN A 98 -3.74 7.01 -11.37
N ILE A 99 -3.68 8.14 -10.68
CA ILE A 99 -2.48 9.00 -10.72
C ILE A 99 -1.63 8.95 -9.44
N ILE A 100 -2.17 8.51 -8.30
CA ILE A 100 -1.41 8.49 -7.04
C ILE A 100 -0.20 7.57 -7.13
N ASP A 101 0.92 8.01 -6.55
CA ASP A 101 2.17 7.23 -6.52
C ASP A 101 2.32 6.47 -5.20
N THR A 102 1.89 7.08 -4.09
CA THR A 102 2.10 6.49 -2.76
C THR A 102 0.90 6.76 -1.84
N ILE A 103 0.42 5.70 -1.21
CA ILE A 103 -0.56 5.76 -0.10
C ILE A 103 0.18 5.50 1.20
N ILE A 104 0.05 6.40 2.18
CA ILE A 104 0.54 6.23 3.53
C ILE A 104 -0.65 5.90 4.43
N ILE A 105 -0.58 4.80 5.18
CA ILE A 105 -1.61 4.39 6.14
C ILE A 105 -1.03 4.51 7.54
N ASP A 106 -1.41 5.55 8.27
CA ASP A 106 -0.99 5.75 9.66
C ASP A 106 -1.88 4.99 10.64
N GLU A 107 -1.38 4.70 11.85
CA GLU A 107 -2.03 3.89 12.89
C GLU A 107 -2.51 2.51 12.35
N VAL A 108 -1.68 1.87 11.55
CA VAL A 108 -2.02 0.62 10.85
C VAL A 108 -2.30 -0.56 11.79
N SER A 109 -1.89 -0.49 13.06
CA SER A 109 -2.20 -1.50 14.09
C SER A 109 -3.72 -1.73 14.24
N MET A 110 -4.54 -0.73 13.92
CA MET A 110 -6.00 -0.79 13.98
C MET A 110 -6.66 -1.16 12.64
N VAL A 111 -5.89 -1.40 11.59
CA VAL A 111 -6.41 -1.75 10.25
C VAL A 111 -6.56 -3.26 10.12
N ARG A 112 -7.76 -3.73 9.73
CA ARG A 112 -8.02 -5.14 9.48
C ARG A 112 -7.52 -5.58 8.09
N CYS A 113 -7.22 -6.87 7.98
CA CYS A 113 -6.77 -7.49 6.72
C CYS A 113 -7.78 -7.35 5.56
N ASP A 114 -9.07 -7.43 5.82
CA ASP A 114 -10.12 -7.26 4.82
C ASP A 114 -10.16 -5.84 4.22
N MET A 115 -9.78 -4.83 5.02
CA MET A 115 -9.63 -3.46 4.56
C MET A 115 -8.47 -3.33 3.57
N VAL A 116 -7.37 -4.02 3.83
CA VAL A 116 -6.20 -4.00 2.93
C VAL A 116 -6.52 -4.71 1.61
N ASP A 117 -7.22 -5.84 1.66
CA ASP A 117 -7.62 -6.57 0.45
C ASP A 117 -8.64 -5.81 -0.41
N VAL A 118 -9.58 -5.06 0.19
CA VAL A 118 -10.49 -4.23 -0.61
C VAL A 118 -9.78 -3.06 -1.26
N MET A 119 -8.81 -2.44 -0.57
CA MET A 119 -7.98 -1.39 -1.15
C MET A 119 -7.18 -1.92 -2.35
N ASP A 120 -6.56 -3.10 -2.22
CA ASP A 120 -5.85 -3.77 -3.30
C ASP A 120 -6.76 -4.02 -4.51
N ARG A 121 -7.93 -4.62 -4.29
CA ARG A 121 -8.88 -4.91 -5.38
C ARG A 121 -9.33 -3.65 -6.11
N MET A 122 -9.64 -2.58 -5.36
CA MET A 122 -10.06 -1.30 -5.95
C MET A 122 -8.95 -0.66 -6.77
N LEU A 123 -7.73 -0.63 -6.24
CA LEU A 123 -6.58 -0.08 -6.94
C LEU A 123 -6.27 -0.86 -8.22
N ARG A 124 -6.21 -2.19 -8.16
CA ARG A 124 -5.99 -3.04 -9.35
C ARG A 124 -7.05 -2.80 -10.40
N ARG A 125 -8.34 -2.79 -9.99
CA ARG A 125 -9.46 -2.62 -10.91
C ARG A 125 -9.44 -1.27 -11.62
N HIS A 126 -9.30 -0.17 -10.87
CA HIS A 126 -9.42 1.18 -11.45
C HIS A 126 -8.16 1.62 -12.20
N ARG A 127 -7.00 1.12 -11.81
CA ARG A 127 -5.73 1.36 -12.52
C ARG A 127 -5.50 0.38 -13.67
N ASN A 128 -6.34 -0.62 -13.79
CA ASN A 128 -6.18 -1.71 -14.75
C ASN A 128 -4.77 -2.33 -14.65
N ASP A 129 -4.27 -2.56 -13.43
CA ASP A 129 -2.92 -3.04 -13.16
C ASP A 129 -3.00 -4.26 -12.21
N PRO A 130 -2.50 -5.45 -12.63
CA PRO A 130 -2.56 -6.69 -11.85
C PRO A 130 -1.59 -6.73 -10.67
N HIS A 131 -0.61 -5.82 -10.61
CA HIS A 131 0.35 -5.78 -9.51
C HIS A 131 -0.33 -5.48 -8.17
N PRO A 132 0.24 -5.89 -7.05
CA PRO A 132 -0.25 -5.53 -5.72
C PRO A 132 -0.53 -4.04 -5.62
N PHE A 133 -1.72 -3.70 -5.13
CA PHE A 133 -2.21 -2.32 -5.03
C PHE A 133 -2.25 -1.54 -6.36
N GLY A 134 -2.38 -2.24 -7.50
CA GLY A 134 -2.36 -1.59 -8.81
C GLY A 134 -1.07 -0.82 -9.07
N GLY A 135 0.08 -1.32 -8.61
CA GLY A 135 1.39 -0.67 -8.72
C GLY A 135 1.59 0.55 -7.82
N VAL A 136 0.62 0.91 -6.96
CA VAL A 136 0.77 1.99 -5.99
C VAL A 136 1.62 1.53 -4.81
N GLN A 137 2.61 2.32 -4.43
CA GLN A 137 3.35 2.07 -3.20
C GLN A 137 2.45 2.28 -1.97
N VAL A 138 2.36 1.30 -1.07
CA VAL A 138 1.64 1.44 0.20
C VAL A 138 2.62 1.39 1.36
N VAL A 139 2.69 2.49 2.12
CA VAL A 139 3.51 2.60 3.33
C VAL A 139 2.62 2.40 4.53
N PHE A 140 2.74 1.23 5.17
CA PHE A 140 2.02 0.90 6.38
C PHE A 140 2.77 1.46 7.59
N VAL A 141 2.15 2.33 8.39
CA VAL A 141 2.82 3.01 9.50
C VAL A 141 2.11 2.77 10.81
N GLY A 142 2.84 2.37 11.84
CA GLY A 142 2.26 2.16 13.17
C GLY A 142 3.12 1.30 14.09
N ASP A 143 2.61 1.02 15.27
CA ASP A 143 3.23 0.13 16.24
C ASP A 143 2.23 -1.01 16.56
N LEU A 144 2.50 -2.22 16.06
CA LEU A 144 1.61 -3.38 16.24
C LEU A 144 1.44 -3.80 17.70
N PHE A 145 2.38 -3.41 18.57
CA PHE A 145 2.28 -3.67 20.00
C PHE A 145 1.31 -2.71 20.71
N GLN A 146 0.76 -1.72 19.99
CA GLN A 146 -0.32 -0.88 20.47
C GLN A 146 -1.68 -1.57 20.27
N LEU A 147 -2.76 -0.80 20.17
CA LEU A 147 -4.11 -1.35 20.13
C LEU A 147 -4.38 -2.08 18.80
N PRO A 148 -4.92 -3.31 18.85
CA PRO A 148 -5.28 -4.09 17.67
C PRO A 148 -6.57 -3.56 17.00
N PRO A 149 -6.94 -4.10 15.82
CA PRO A 149 -8.23 -3.82 15.21
C PRO A 149 -9.40 -4.17 16.13
N VAL A 150 -10.43 -3.31 16.15
CA VAL A 150 -11.65 -3.59 16.89
C VAL A 150 -12.55 -4.52 16.09
N ILE A 151 -12.80 -5.72 16.61
CA ILE A 151 -13.56 -6.77 15.91
C ILE A 151 -14.64 -7.31 16.86
N ASN A 152 -15.90 -7.13 16.49
CA ASN A 152 -17.01 -7.70 17.22
C ASN A 152 -17.20 -9.20 16.88
N MET A 153 -18.05 -9.91 17.60
CA MET A 153 -18.27 -11.35 17.44
C MET A 153 -18.87 -11.70 16.07
N ALA A 154 -19.73 -10.86 15.52
CA ALA A 154 -20.34 -11.05 14.21
C ALA A 154 -19.30 -10.89 13.09
N ASP A 155 -18.48 -9.83 13.16
CA ASP A 155 -17.38 -9.60 12.21
C ASP A 155 -16.38 -10.74 12.26
N LYS A 156 -16.04 -11.23 13.44
CA LYS A 156 -15.12 -12.37 13.61
C LYS A 156 -15.63 -13.64 12.92
N ALA A 157 -16.94 -13.90 12.99
CA ALA A 157 -17.54 -15.05 12.32
C ALA A 157 -17.48 -14.94 10.79
N LEU A 158 -17.59 -13.72 10.25
CA LEU A 158 -17.45 -13.44 8.82
C LEU A 158 -16.00 -13.54 8.36
N LEU A 159 -15.07 -12.91 9.08
CA LEU A 159 -13.64 -12.92 8.73
C LEU A 159 -13.06 -14.34 8.69
N ARG A 160 -13.48 -15.22 9.58
CA ARG A 160 -13.07 -16.65 9.59
C ARG A 160 -13.38 -17.41 8.29
N LYS A 161 -14.33 -16.92 7.50
CA LYS A 161 -14.67 -17.54 6.21
C LYS A 161 -13.63 -17.25 5.12
N PHE A 162 -12.91 -16.14 5.25
CA PHE A 162 -11.99 -15.64 4.24
C PHE A 162 -10.52 -15.68 4.66
N TYR A 163 -10.24 -15.67 5.97
CA TYR A 163 -8.91 -15.57 6.53
C TYR A 163 -8.63 -16.68 7.55
N LYS A 164 -7.47 -17.30 7.42
CA LYS A 164 -7.01 -18.36 8.36
C LYS A 164 -6.46 -17.79 9.67
N SER A 165 -6.07 -16.50 9.67
CA SER A 165 -5.54 -15.81 10.84
C SER A 165 -6.59 -15.65 11.94
N THR A 166 -6.14 -15.50 13.18
CA THR A 166 -6.98 -15.23 14.35
C THR A 166 -6.93 -13.77 14.81
N GLY A 167 -5.89 -13.03 14.38
CA GLY A 167 -5.66 -11.63 14.73
C GLY A 167 -6.28 -10.64 13.76
N TYR A 168 -6.39 -11.02 12.50
CA TYR A 168 -6.93 -10.20 11.41
C TYR A 168 -6.22 -8.85 11.25
N TYR A 169 -4.92 -8.81 11.53
CA TYR A 169 -4.08 -7.63 11.34
C TYR A 169 -3.90 -7.33 9.86
N PHE A 170 -3.46 -6.13 9.53
CA PHE A 170 -3.25 -5.71 8.15
C PHE A 170 -2.38 -6.69 7.33
N TYR A 171 -1.34 -7.26 7.96
CA TYR A 171 -0.43 -8.21 7.33
C TYR A 171 -1.03 -9.61 7.11
N ASP A 172 -2.17 -9.91 7.70
CA ASP A 172 -2.93 -11.15 7.44
C ASP A 172 -3.75 -11.08 6.14
N SER A 173 -3.67 -9.98 5.39
CA SER A 173 -4.36 -9.82 4.11
C SER A 173 -3.81 -10.76 3.05
N ASN A 174 -4.70 -11.18 2.13
CA ASN A 174 -4.32 -12.09 1.05
C ASN A 174 -3.30 -11.45 0.10
N VAL A 175 -3.40 -10.16 -0.16
CA VAL A 175 -2.42 -9.45 -1.01
C VAL A 175 -1.02 -9.47 -0.41
N LEU A 176 -0.87 -9.28 0.90
CA LEU A 176 0.44 -9.25 1.55
C LEU A 176 1.04 -10.64 1.78
N SER A 177 0.24 -11.71 1.71
CA SER A 177 0.77 -13.08 1.76
C SER A 177 1.68 -13.43 0.58
N ASN A 178 1.56 -12.69 -0.53
CA ASN A 178 2.33 -12.87 -1.76
C ASN A 178 3.34 -11.73 -2.01
N VAL A 179 3.49 -10.80 -1.06
CA VAL A 179 4.41 -9.65 -1.15
C VAL A 179 5.45 -9.76 -0.07
N LYS A 180 6.73 -9.68 -0.45
CA LYS A 180 7.81 -9.54 0.55
C LYS A 180 7.77 -8.11 1.08
N LEU A 181 7.34 -7.96 2.32
CA LEU A 181 7.13 -6.67 2.96
C LEU A 181 8.34 -6.30 3.84
N PRO A 182 9.27 -5.41 3.42
CA PRO A 182 10.33 -4.91 4.29
C PRO A 182 9.74 -4.25 5.55
N LYS A 183 10.40 -4.43 6.70
CA LYS A 183 9.92 -3.95 8.00
C LYS A 183 11.00 -3.10 8.64
N ILE A 184 10.83 -1.77 8.61
CA ILE A 184 11.79 -0.81 9.12
C ILE A 184 11.29 -0.29 10.47
N GLU A 185 12.03 -0.54 11.54
CA GLU A 185 11.70 -0.07 12.88
C GLU A 185 12.59 1.10 13.30
N PHE A 186 11.99 2.25 13.60
CA PHE A 186 12.70 3.35 14.24
C PHE A 186 12.96 3.03 15.71
N THR A 187 14.23 2.95 16.08
CA THR A 187 14.66 2.54 17.42
C THR A 187 14.86 3.70 18.37
N LYS A 188 15.27 4.89 17.88
CA LYS A 188 15.57 6.06 18.70
C LYS A 188 14.29 6.73 19.22
N VAL A 189 14.16 6.79 20.55
CA VAL A 189 13.02 7.42 21.24
C VAL A 189 13.35 8.90 21.53
N TYR A 190 12.39 9.79 21.26
CA TYR A 190 12.50 11.25 21.49
C TYR A 190 11.51 11.78 22.54
N ARG A 191 10.53 10.98 22.95
CA ARG A 191 9.44 11.39 23.86
C ARG A 191 9.84 11.33 25.33
N GLN A 192 10.50 10.25 25.73
CA GLN A 192 10.95 9.99 27.09
C GLN A 192 12.48 10.17 27.15
N ASN A 193 12.97 10.72 28.28
CA ASN A 193 14.39 10.98 28.53
C ASN A 193 14.98 10.08 29.62
N ASP A 194 14.15 9.28 30.32
CA ASP A 194 14.59 8.36 31.37
C ASP A 194 14.86 6.98 30.77
N PRO A 195 16.13 6.54 30.67
CA PRO A 195 16.46 5.23 30.09
C PRO A 195 15.84 4.06 30.83
N ALA A 196 15.73 4.13 32.16
CA ALA A 196 15.13 3.07 32.98
C ALA A 196 13.63 2.94 32.77
N PHE A 197 12.97 4.06 32.45
CA PHE A 197 11.55 4.05 32.11
C PHE A 197 11.33 3.56 30.67
N ILE A 198 12.17 3.95 29.74
CA ILE A 198 12.13 3.44 28.35
C ILE A 198 12.30 1.92 28.35
N GLU A 199 13.27 1.40 29.07
CA GLU A 199 13.50 -0.06 29.17
C GLU A 199 12.33 -0.79 29.81
N LEU A 200 11.70 -0.19 30.84
CA LEU A 200 10.48 -0.73 31.44
C LEU A 200 9.34 -0.81 30.43
N LEU A 201 9.11 0.27 29.69
CA LEU A 201 8.08 0.32 28.62
C LEU A 201 8.36 -0.72 27.53
N ASP A 202 9.60 -0.96 27.17
CA ASP A 202 10.00 -1.97 26.20
C ASP A 202 9.63 -3.38 26.65
N ARG A 203 9.88 -3.71 27.92
CA ARG A 203 9.46 -5.01 28.46
C ARG A 203 7.94 -5.16 28.46
N PHE A 204 7.20 -4.10 28.81
CA PHE A 204 5.73 -4.12 28.70
C PHE A 204 5.24 -4.24 27.27
N ARG A 205 5.92 -3.58 26.32
CA ARG A 205 5.58 -3.64 24.89
C ARG A 205 5.64 -5.06 24.35
N VAL A 206 6.69 -5.79 24.63
CA VAL A 206 6.91 -7.14 24.09
C VAL A 206 6.46 -8.27 25.03
N GLY A 207 5.87 -7.94 26.17
CA GLY A 207 5.41 -8.94 27.15
C GLY A 207 6.52 -9.66 27.92
N ALA A 208 7.76 -9.15 27.90
CA ALA A 208 8.92 -9.70 28.61
C ALA A 208 9.02 -9.16 30.05
N VAL A 209 7.88 -8.92 30.70
CA VAL A 209 7.78 -8.30 32.03
C VAL A 209 8.16 -9.28 33.11
N GLN A 210 9.04 -8.86 34.01
CA GLN A 210 9.45 -9.60 35.20
C GLN A 210 8.61 -9.21 36.41
N GLN A 211 8.61 -10.06 37.46
CA GLN A 211 7.91 -9.78 38.70
C GLN A 211 8.43 -8.49 39.38
N SER A 212 9.71 -8.20 39.26
CA SER A 212 10.32 -6.94 39.73
C SER A 212 9.77 -5.71 39.02
N ASP A 213 9.43 -5.81 37.72
CA ASP A 213 8.84 -4.71 36.94
C ASP A 213 7.43 -4.41 37.41
N ILE A 214 6.63 -5.46 37.65
CA ILE A 214 5.29 -5.36 38.22
C ILE A 214 5.35 -4.74 39.62
N ALA A 215 6.27 -5.22 40.49
CA ALA A 215 6.44 -4.66 41.82
C ALA A 215 6.83 -3.17 41.76
N LYS A 216 7.79 -2.81 40.87
CA LYS A 216 8.20 -1.42 40.62
C LYS A 216 7.01 -0.58 40.15
N LEU A 217 6.22 -1.06 39.17
CA LEU A 217 5.07 -0.32 38.66
C LEU A 217 4.01 -0.14 39.75
N ASN A 218 3.75 -1.16 40.56
CA ASN A 218 2.77 -1.12 41.65
C ASN A 218 3.17 -0.19 42.80
N THR A 219 4.41 0.31 42.87
CA THR A 219 4.76 1.41 43.80
C THR A 219 4.06 2.72 43.45
N ARG A 220 3.46 2.79 42.25
CA ARG A 220 2.70 3.94 41.77
C ARG A 220 1.21 3.83 41.99
N VAL A 221 0.72 2.80 42.73
CA VAL A 221 -0.66 2.70 43.15
C VAL A 221 -0.94 3.79 44.20
N VAL A 222 -1.99 4.56 43.96
CA VAL A 222 -2.45 5.63 44.85
C VAL A 222 -3.71 5.18 45.54
N ASP A 223 -3.91 5.61 46.79
CA ASP A 223 -5.11 5.33 47.56
C ASP A 223 -6.28 6.17 47.01
N GLU A 224 -7.42 5.55 46.77
CA GLU A 224 -8.60 6.26 46.22
C GLU A 224 -9.03 7.42 47.12
N ASP A 225 -8.85 7.35 48.42
CA ASP A 225 -9.19 8.42 49.39
C ASP A 225 -8.25 9.65 49.26
N LEU A 226 -7.09 9.51 48.63
CA LEU A 226 -6.17 10.60 48.37
C LEU A 226 -6.36 11.24 46.99
N ILE A 227 -7.24 10.71 46.18
CA ILE A 227 -7.56 11.21 44.85
C ILE A 227 -8.56 12.35 44.98
N GLY A 228 -8.11 13.56 45.26
CA GLY A 228 -9.00 14.70 45.31
C GLY A 228 -8.45 15.95 45.99
N ILE A 229 -7.28 15.88 46.62
CA ILE A 229 -6.77 17.00 47.43
C ILE A 229 -5.96 18.00 46.57
N ASP A 230 -5.37 17.56 45.43
CA ASP A 230 -4.72 18.45 44.46
C ASP A 230 -4.70 17.79 43.06
N ASP A 231 -5.87 17.66 42.46
CA ASP A 231 -6.09 16.92 41.20
C ASP A 231 -5.95 17.80 39.95
N SER A 232 -5.51 19.03 40.07
CA SER A 232 -5.32 19.93 38.92
C SER A 232 -4.26 19.39 37.96
N PHE A 233 -4.60 19.42 36.66
CA PHE A 233 -3.74 18.99 35.54
C PHE A 233 -3.46 17.48 35.44
N ARG A 234 -4.13 16.64 36.25
CA ARG A 234 -4.04 15.18 36.13
C ARG A 234 -5.17 14.65 35.24
N ILE A 235 -4.86 13.76 34.32
CA ILE A 235 -5.85 13.10 33.46
C ILE A 235 -5.98 11.63 33.84
N THR A 236 -7.20 11.11 33.86
CA THR A 236 -7.47 9.69 34.10
C THR A 236 -7.68 8.97 32.78
N LEU A 237 -6.91 7.92 32.53
CA LEU A 237 -7.09 7.03 31.39
C LEU A 237 -7.97 5.86 31.77
N THR A 238 -9.08 5.67 31.05
CA THR A 238 -10.03 4.57 31.30
C THR A 238 -10.07 3.59 30.15
N THR A 239 -10.51 2.37 30.42
CA THR A 239 -10.66 1.32 29.40
C THR A 239 -11.96 1.49 28.59
N ARG A 240 -12.99 2.14 29.13
CA ARG A 240 -14.33 2.27 28.55
C ARG A 240 -14.75 3.73 28.37
N ARG A 241 -15.57 3.98 27.34
CA ARG A 241 -16.12 5.33 27.07
C ARG A 241 -17.05 5.81 28.19
N ASP A 242 -17.93 4.92 28.67
CA ASP A 242 -18.91 5.25 29.67
C ASP A 242 -18.26 5.65 31.01
N ASP A 243 -17.16 4.99 31.40
CA ASP A 243 -16.40 5.33 32.60
C ASP A 243 -15.79 6.74 32.47
N ALA A 244 -15.23 7.09 31.32
CA ALA A 244 -14.65 8.41 31.07
C ALA A 244 -15.75 9.50 31.09
N ALA A 245 -16.90 9.25 30.46
CA ALA A 245 -18.03 10.16 30.46
C ALA A 245 -18.55 10.40 31.89
N LEU A 246 -18.79 9.32 32.64
CA LEU A 246 -19.26 9.40 34.02
C LEU A 246 -18.32 10.21 34.92
N ILE A 247 -17.01 10.05 34.82
CA ILE A 247 -16.02 10.83 35.56
C ILE A 247 -16.13 12.31 35.19
N ASN A 248 -16.16 12.62 33.88
CA ASN A 248 -16.23 14.01 33.40
C ASN A 248 -17.55 14.69 33.84
N ASP A 249 -18.68 14.01 33.69
CA ASP A 249 -20.00 14.54 34.05
C ASP A 249 -20.12 14.79 35.55
N ASN A 250 -19.69 13.84 36.40
CA ASN A 250 -19.69 13.97 37.83
C ASN A 250 -18.82 15.15 38.29
N ARG A 251 -17.59 15.25 37.78
CA ARG A 251 -16.67 16.35 38.11
C ARG A 251 -17.21 17.70 37.67
N LEU A 252 -17.84 17.78 36.48
CA LEU A 252 -18.48 19.01 36.01
C LEU A 252 -19.68 19.38 36.89
N ALA A 253 -20.46 18.39 37.33
CA ALA A 253 -21.62 18.62 38.21
C ALA A 253 -21.21 19.16 39.59
N GLU A 254 -20.09 18.69 40.15
CA GLU A 254 -19.56 19.14 41.46
C GLU A 254 -19.19 20.63 41.48
N ILE A 255 -18.92 21.25 40.32
CA ILE A 255 -18.58 22.67 40.22
C ILE A 255 -19.86 23.50 40.33
N ALA A 256 -19.93 24.33 41.35
CA ALA A 256 -21.09 25.19 41.66
C ALA A 256 -21.27 26.38 40.70
N ALA A 257 -20.26 26.70 39.87
CA ALA A 257 -20.31 27.81 38.91
C ALA A 257 -21.38 27.57 37.81
N PRO A 258 -21.94 28.63 37.23
CA PRO A 258 -22.90 28.52 36.12
C PRO A 258 -22.26 27.86 34.91
N SER A 259 -23.08 27.10 34.18
CA SER A 259 -22.63 26.44 32.95
C SER A 259 -22.80 27.35 31.71
N PHE A 260 -21.83 27.29 30.82
CA PHE A 260 -21.87 27.89 29.48
C PHE A 260 -21.83 26.79 28.45
N THR A 261 -22.69 26.91 27.45
CA THR A 261 -22.78 25.94 26.35
C THR A 261 -22.38 26.59 25.03
N TYR A 262 -21.36 26.05 24.38
CA TYR A 262 -20.89 26.53 23.11
C TYR A 262 -21.19 25.49 22.01
N MET A 263 -22.04 25.89 21.04
CA MET A 263 -22.47 25.03 19.96
C MET A 263 -21.51 25.17 18.78
N ALA A 264 -21.10 24.04 18.19
CA ALA A 264 -20.34 24.05 16.98
C ALA A 264 -21.15 24.60 15.82
N THR A 265 -20.50 25.38 14.95
CA THR A 265 -21.10 25.86 13.69
C THR A 265 -20.55 25.10 12.49
N TYR A 266 -21.40 24.87 11.49
CA TYR A 266 -21.06 24.02 10.36
C TYR A 266 -21.32 24.77 9.04
N SER A 267 -20.46 24.52 8.04
CA SER A 267 -20.69 24.93 6.66
C SER A 267 -20.21 23.82 5.70
N GLY A 268 -21.00 23.51 4.68
CA GLY A 268 -20.70 22.41 3.76
C GLY A 268 -20.86 21.01 4.38
N ASP A 269 -20.24 20.01 3.81
CA ASP A 269 -20.28 18.62 4.32
C ASP A 269 -19.24 18.41 5.43
N CYS A 270 -19.70 18.46 6.65
CA CYS A 270 -18.88 18.28 7.85
C CYS A 270 -19.04 16.90 8.50
N SER A 271 -19.62 15.92 7.81
CA SER A 271 -19.77 14.55 8.34
C SER A 271 -18.46 13.96 8.85
N LYS A 272 -17.34 14.37 8.26
CA LYS A 272 -15.97 13.93 8.59
C LYS A 272 -15.33 14.69 9.78
N CYS A 273 -15.95 15.77 10.27
CA CYS A 273 -15.42 16.59 11.38
C CYS A 273 -16.03 16.26 12.75
N LYS A 274 -17.09 15.46 12.83
CA LYS A 274 -17.87 15.21 14.05
C LYS A 274 -17.06 14.69 15.25
N ASP A 275 -15.98 13.98 15.01
CA ASP A 275 -15.10 13.45 16.07
C ASP A 275 -13.95 14.41 16.46
N ALA A 276 -13.84 15.56 15.78
CA ALA A 276 -12.73 16.50 15.93
C ALA A 276 -12.82 17.32 17.23
N ALA A 277 -14.01 17.83 17.51
CA ALA A 277 -14.34 18.57 18.71
C ALA A 277 -15.77 18.19 19.16
N GLU A 278 -16.16 18.63 20.35
CA GLU A 278 -17.51 18.37 20.86
C GLU A 278 -18.51 19.27 20.10
N GLU A 279 -19.61 18.69 19.62
CA GLU A 279 -20.69 19.44 18.96
C GLU A 279 -21.33 20.43 19.96
N GLU A 280 -21.58 19.95 21.16
CA GLU A 280 -22.06 20.74 22.31
C GLU A 280 -20.98 20.70 23.40
N LEU A 281 -20.28 21.82 23.58
CA LEU A 281 -19.23 21.95 24.58
C LEU A 281 -19.79 22.69 25.80
N VAL A 282 -20.03 21.94 26.86
CA VAL A 282 -20.52 22.49 28.16
C VAL A 282 -19.33 22.70 29.09
N LEU A 283 -19.11 23.94 29.50
CA LEU A 283 -18.02 24.33 30.41
C LEU A 283 -18.55 25.09 31.65
N LYS A 284 -17.79 25.02 32.73
CA LYS A 284 -17.93 25.86 33.94
C LYS A 284 -16.55 26.43 34.28
N VAL A 285 -16.52 27.61 34.93
CA VAL A 285 -15.27 28.13 35.51
C VAL A 285 -14.77 27.13 36.55
N GLY A 286 -13.50 26.72 36.45
CA GLY A 286 -12.90 25.66 37.26
C GLY A 286 -12.90 24.29 36.58
N ALA A 287 -13.55 24.13 35.42
CA ALA A 287 -13.53 22.87 34.67
C ALA A 287 -12.13 22.57 34.10
N GLN A 288 -11.69 21.31 34.25
CA GLN A 288 -10.46 20.85 33.61
C GLN A 288 -10.74 20.48 32.16
N VAL A 289 -9.95 21.08 31.28
CA VAL A 289 -10.05 20.90 29.82
C VAL A 289 -8.74 20.49 29.21
N MET A 290 -8.81 19.90 28.04
CA MET A 290 -7.66 19.56 27.21
C MET A 290 -7.80 20.20 25.84
N PHE A 291 -6.72 20.78 25.33
CA PHE A 291 -6.64 21.23 23.96
C PHE A 291 -6.62 20.05 23.02
N VAL A 292 -7.50 20.05 22.02
CA VAL A 292 -7.59 18.99 21.00
C VAL A 292 -6.88 19.35 19.70
N ARG A 293 -6.15 20.50 19.69
CA ARG A 293 -5.39 20.99 18.55
C ARG A 293 -4.17 21.79 19.01
N ASN A 294 -3.16 21.88 18.13
CA ASN A 294 -1.99 22.73 18.35
C ASN A 294 -2.34 24.18 18.03
N ILE A 295 -2.21 25.07 19.03
CA ILE A 295 -2.47 26.50 18.90
C ILE A 295 -1.14 27.25 18.96
N LYS A 296 -0.71 27.76 17.81
CA LYS A 296 0.62 28.42 17.70
C LYS A 296 0.72 29.68 18.55
N LYS A 297 -0.34 30.48 18.63
CA LYS A 297 -0.38 31.77 19.33
C LYS A 297 -0.02 31.64 20.81
N ASN A 298 -0.49 30.58 21.46
CA ASN A 298 -0.38 30.37 22.90
C ASN A 298 0.61 29.26 23.27
N GLY A 299 1.28 28.63 22.29
CA GLY A 299 2.20 27.51 22.51
C GLY A 299 1.54 26.22 23.00
N CYS A 300 0.20 26.15 23.01
CA CYS A 300 -0.54 24.97 23.41
C CYS A 300 -0.48 23.91 22.31
N VAL A 301 -0.22 22.67 22.70
CA VAL A 301 -0.21 21.53 21.79
C VAL A 301 -1.40 20.62 22.09
N ASN A 302 -1.77 19.79 21.12
CA ASN A 302 -2.80 18.75 21.34
C ASN A 302 -2.41 17.88 22.55
N GLY A 303 -3.31 17.75 23.54
CA GLY A 303 -3.07 17.09 24.81
C GLY A 303 -2.64 18.01 25.95
N THR A 304 -2.39 19.31 25.71
CA THR A 304 -2.15 20.28 26.79
C THR A 304 -3.39 20.38 27.68
N ILE A 305 -3.22 20.23 28.98
CA ILE A 305 -4.29 20.33 29.99
C ILE A 305 -4.30 21.73 30.59
N GLY A 306 -5.49 22.24 30.89
CA GLY A 306 -5.67 23.51 31.58
C GLY A 306 -6.96 23.51 32.40
N VAL A 307 -7.14 24.56 33.21
CA VAL A 307 -8.36 24.80 34.00
C VAL A 307 -8.99 26.08 33.50
N VAL A 308 -10.29 26.04 33.23
CA VAL A 308 -11.06 27.21 32.78
C VAL A 308 -11.05 28.27 33.87
N SER A 309 -10.52 29.47 33.58
CA SER A 309 -10.41 30.59 34.52
C SER A 309 -11.51 31.63 34.31
N GLU A 310 -12.00 31.82 33.10
CA GLU A 310 -13.06 32.78 32.78
C GLU A 310 -13.94 32.26 31.63
N LEU A 311 -15.24 32.47 31.69
CA LEU A 311 -16.21 32.17 30.64
C LEU A 311 -17.15 33.35 30.43
N ALA A 312 -17.38 33.72 29.18
CA ALA A 312 -18.43 34.61 28.72
C ALA A 312 -18.98 34.09 27.37
N GLU A 313 -19.94 34.81 26.79
CA GLU A 313 -20.60 34.38 25.54
C GLU A 313 -19.58 34.08 24.44
N ASP A 314 -18.57 34.96 24.28
CA ASP A 314 -17.52 34.84 23.26
C ASP A 314 -16.10 34.74 23.86
N VAL A 315 -15.95 34.48 25.12
CA VAL A 315 -14.68 34.45 25.82
C VAL A 315 -14.50 33.14 26.57
N VAL A 316 -13.43 32.44 26.31
CA VAL A 316 -12.96 31.28 27.04
C VAL A 316 -11.49 31.49 27.42
N LYS A 317 -11.18 31.64 28.72
CA LYS A 317 -9.81 31.66 29.19
C LYS A 317 -9.49 30.39 29.98
N VAL A 318 -8.28 29.89 29.72
CA VAL A 318 -7.77 28.65 30.30
C VAL A 318 -6.40 28.93 30.94
N ARG A 319 -6.26 28.58 32.19
CA ARG A 319 -4.99 28.63 32.94
C ARG A 319 -4.28 27.30 32.80
N LEU A 320 -3.06 27.31 32.30
CA LEU A 320 -2.19 26.16 32.13
C LEU A 320 -1.45 25.81 33.44
N GLU A 321 -0.84 24.63 33.51
CA GLU A 321 -0.07 24.14 34.66
C GLU A 321 1.10 25.08 35.03
N ASN A 322 1.73 25.73 34.06
CA ASN A 322 2.78 26.72 34.28
C ASN A 322 2.28 28.09 34.77
N GLY A 323 0.99 28.22 35.07
CA GLY A 323 0.34 29.44 35.50
C GLY A 323 0.00 30.47 34.42
N MET A 324 0.34 30.18 33.16
CA MET A 324 0.01 31.06 32.05
C MET A 324 -1.48 31.00 31.74
N GLU A 325 -2.09 32.16 31.56
CA GLU A 325 -3.48 32.28 31.08
C GLU A 325 -3.51 32.41 29.56
N CYS A 326 -4.35 31.61 28.92
CA CYS A 326 -4.57 31.60 27.51
C CYS A 326 -6.01 31.97 27.19
N GLU A 327 -6.25 33.03 26.44
CA GLU A 327 -7.51 33.27 25.79
C GLU A 327 -7.63 32.34 24.58
N VAL A 328 -8.66 31.52 24.55
CA VAL A 328 -8.89 30.47 23.57
C VAL A 328 -9.87 30.97 22.52
N GLU A 329 -9.43 31.05 21.29
CA GLU A 329 -10.26 31.38 20.15
C GLU A 329 -10.87 30.11 19.56
N THR A 330 -11.99 30.25 18.84
CA THR A 330 -12.54 29.14 18.07
C THR A 330 -11.60 28.75 16.92
N GLU A 331 -11.55 27.47 16.64
CA GLU A 331 -10.74 26.91 15.57
C GLU A 331 -11.63 26.29 14.49
N VAL A 332 -11.13 26.29 13.25
CA VAL A 332 -11.84 25.72 12.12
C VAL A 332 -11.24 24.36 11.76
N TRP A 333 -12.06 23.32 11.83
CA TRP A 333 -11.72 22.00 11.29
C TRP A 333 -12.28 21.88 9.89
N GLU A 334 -11.41 21.60 8.94
CA GLU A 334 -11.77 21.45 7.56
C GLU A 334 -11.94 19.96 7.21
N ALA A 335 -13.12 19.60 6.72
CA ALA A 335 -13.32 18.37 6.00
C ALA A 335 -12.83 18.57 4.57
N PHE A 336 -11.96 17.71 4.09
CA PHE A 336 -11.46 17.80 2.73
C PHE A 336 -11.50 16.44 2.05
N GLU A 337 -11.45 16.50 0.72
CA GLU A 337 -11.22 15.36 -0.15
C GLU A 337 -9.96 15.60 -0.96
N TYR A 338 -9.29 14.50 -1.31
CA TYR A 338 -8.24 14.58 -2.28
C TYR A 338 -8.84 14.72 -3.68
N GLN A 339 -8.31 15.63 -4.47
CA GLN A 339 -8.69 15.86 -5.86
C GLN A 339 -7.43 15.98 -6.72
N TYR A 340 -7.53 15.54 -7.98
CA TYR A 340 -6.47 15.76 -8.94
C TYR A 340 -6.68 17.11 -9.64
N ASN A 341 -5.65 17.92 -9.67
CA ASN A 341 -5.60 19.13 -10.46
C ASN A 341 -4.85 18.83 -11.76
N GLU A 342 -5.61 18.62 -12.86
CA GLU A 342 -5.03 18.29 -14.16
C GLU A 342 -4.07 19.35 -14.69
N ALA A 343 -4.40 20.65 -14.49
CA ALA A 343 -3.58 21.76 -14.98
C ALA A 343 -2.20 21.82 -14.29
N ALA A 344 -2.18 21.55 -12.97
CA ALA A 344 -0.95 21.56 -12.18
C ALA A 344 -0.28 20.17 -12.10
N LYS A 345 -0.97 19.10 -12.52
CA LYS A 345 -0.54 17.69 -12.41
C LYS A 345 -0.18 17.26 -10.97
N VAL A 346 -0.92 17.77 -9.98
CA VAL A 346 -0.71 17.49 -8.57
C VAL A 346 -1.98 16.98 -7.89
N VAL A 347 -1.80 16.20 -6.81
CA VAL A 347 -2.88 15.84 -5.89
C VAL A 347 -3.00 16.94 -4.85
N GLU A 348 -4.16 17.57 -4.77
CA GLU A 348 -4.45 18.63 -3.81
C GLU A 348 -5.64 18.29 -2.92
N LYS A 349 -5.80 19.06 -1.85
CA LYS A 349 -6.89 18.91 -0.89
C LYS A 349 -7.97 19.95 -1.17
N LYS A 350 -9.15 19.50 -1.56
CA LYS A 350 -10.33 20.34 -1.72
C LYS A 350 -11.15 20.34 -0.43
N VAL A 351 -11.33 21.49 0.18
CA VAL A 351 -12.18 21.63 1.37
C VAL A 351 -13.65 21.49 0.94
N ILE A 352 -14.35 20.51 1.55
CA ILE A 352 -15.77 20.20 1.29
C ILE A 352 -16.71 20.70 2.40
N GLY A 353 -16.17 20.93 3.59
CA GLY A 353 -16.92 21.45 4.73
C GLY A 353 -16.03 21.98 5.83
N LYS A 354 -16.61 22.78 6.72
CA LYS A 354 -15.92 23.39 7.86
C LYS A 354 -16.78 23.30 9.10
N MET A 355 -16.17 22.91 10.20
CA MET A 355 -16.74 22.94 11.54
C MET A 355 -15.94 23.96 12.37
N THR A 356 -16.62 24.88 13.01
CA THR A 356 -15.97 25.85 13.92
C THR A 356 -16.43 25.59 15.33
N GLN A 357 -15.47 25.43 16.25
CA GLN A 357 -15.71 25.23 17.68
C GLN A 357 -14.48 25.66 18.48
N TYR A 358 -14.61 25.81 19.78
CA TYR A 358 -13.45 25.90 20.66
C TYR A 358 -12.66 24.60 20.66
N PRO A 359 -11.32 24.65 20.55
CA PRO A 359 -10.46 23.45 20.48
C PRO A 359 -10.25 22.83 21.86
N LEU A 360 -11.31 22.66 22.63
CA LEU A 360 -11.32 22.18 23.99
C LEU A 360 -12.25 20.98 24.17
N ARG A 361 -11.96 20.17 25.17
CA ARG A 361 -12.77 19.05 25.63
C ARG A 361 -12.59 18.90 27.14
N LEU A 362 -13.63 18.44 27.85
CA LEU A 362 -13.46 18.06 29.25
C LEU A 362 -12.40 16.95 29.37
N ALA A 363 -11.54 17.06 30.36
CA ALA A 363 -10.34 16.23 30.45
C ALA A 363 -9.96 15.78 31.86
N TRP A 364 -10.93 15.51 32.73
CA TRP A 364 -10.65 14.73 33.94
C TRP A 364 -10.41 13.25 33.58
N ALA A 365 -11.14 12.74 32.55
CA ALA A 365 -10.95 11.40 32.06
C ALA A 365 -11.09 11.31 30.52
N ILE A 366 -10.27 10.45 29.91
CA ILE A 366 -10.39 10.03 28.51
C ILE A 366 -10.12 8.53 28.39
N THR A 367 -10.56 7.91 27.29
CA THR A 367 -10.23 6.51 27.06
C THR A 367 -8.77 6.33 26.62
N ILE A 368 -8.19 5.16 26.95
CA ILE A 368 -6.84 4.76 26.46
C ILE A 368 -6.76 4.84 24.92
N HIS A 369 -7.85 4.50 24.20
CA HIS A 369 -7.92 4.64 22.74
C HIS A 369 -7.79 6.09 22.27
N LYS A 370 -8.52 7.02 22.90
CA LYS A 370 -8.44 8.45 22.54
C LYS A 370 -7.13 9.10 22.97
N SER A 371 -6.38 8.49 23.91
CA SER A 371 -5.07 8.96 24.33
C SER A 371 -3.93 8.56 23.39
N GLN A 372 -4.18 7.74 22.35
CA GLN A 372 -3.15 7.40 21.37
C GLN A 372 -2.55 8.68 20.77
N SER A 373 -1.26 8.65 20.52
CA SER A 373 -0.46 9.80 20.03
C SER A 373 -0.32 10.99 21.00
N LEU A 374 -1.05 11.04 22.13
CA LEU A 374 -0.92 12.07 23.16
C LEU A 374 0.19 11.75 24.17
N THR A 375 0.59 12.76 24.95
CA THR A 375 1.59 12.63 26.02
C THR A 375 1.21 13.55 27.17
N PHE A 376 1.31 13.04 28.39
CA PHE A 376 0.93 13.76 29.61
C PHE A 376 2.07 13.77 30.62
N ASP A 377 2.14 14.83 31.41
CA ASP A 377 3.10 14.91 32.52
C ASP A 377 2.62 14.12 33.73
N LYS A 378 1.32 14.19 34.04
CA LYS A 378 0.65 13.44 35.11
C LYS A 378 -0.51 12.64 34.55
N VAL A 379 -0.54 11.32 34.78
CA VAL A 379 -1.55 10.42 34.26
C VAL A 379 -1.96 9.40 35.32
N ALA A 380 -3.25 9.36 35.66
CA ALA A 380 -3.85 8.28 36.44
C ALA A 380 -4.37 7.20 35.47
N ILE A 381 -4.15 5.94 35.77
CA ILE A 381 -4.59 4.82 34.92
C ILE A 381 -5.59 3.98 35.69
N ASN A 382 -6.81 3.94 35.18
CA ASN A 382 -7.90 3.13 35.67
C ASN A 382 -8.21 2.01 34.68
N PHE A 383 -7.75 0.80 34.97
CA PHE A 383 -8.07 -0.38 34.16
C PHE A 383 -9.45 -0.98 34.47
N GLY A 384 -10.17 -0.49 35.47
CA GLY A 384 -11.45 -1.05 35.92
C GLY A 384 -11.31 -2.54 36.28
N LYS A 385 -12.00 -3.40 35.52
CA LYS A 385 -11.92 -4.87 35.71
C LYS A 385 -10.65 -5.52 35.12
N GLY A 386 -9.69 -4.74 34.66
CA GLY A 386 -8.45 -5.15 34.03
C GLY A 386 -8.36 -4.76 32.55
N ALA A 387 -7.17 -4.86 32.01
CA ALA A 387 -6.95 -4.74 30.56
C ALA A 387 -7.67 -5.89 29.85
N PHE A 388 -8.37 -5.62 28.75
CA PHE A 388 -9.18 -6.59 28.02
C PHE A 388 -8.72 -6.82 26.57
N THR A 389 -7.72 -6.09 26.12
CA THR A 389 -7.18 -6.22 24.75
C THR A 389 -5.65 -6.13 24.75
N TYR A 390 -5.04 -6.70 23.71
CA TYR A 390 -3.60 -6.65 23.52
C TYR A 390 -3.09 -5.20 23.46
N GLY A 391 -1.90 -4.94 24.01
CA GLY A 391 -1.22 -3.65 23.97
C GLY A 391 -1.83 -2.56 24.86
N GLN A 392 -2.99 -2.76 25.47
CA GLN A 392 -3.72 -1.71 26.20
C GLN A 392 -2.91 -1.16 27.39
N THR A 393 -2.24 -2.04 28.15
CA THR A 393 -1.40 -1.63 29.28
C THR A 393 -0.18 -0.85 28.78
N TYR A 394 0.49 -1.31 27.73
CA TYR A 394 1.61 -0.60 27.13
C TYR A 394 1.19 0.79 26.61
N VAL A 395 0.04 0.89 25.91
CA VAL A 395 -0.46 2.18 25.41
C VAL A 395 -0.71 3.13 26.57
N ALA A 396 -1.36 2.69 27.65
CA ALA A 396 -1.64 3.55 28.79
C ALA A 396 -0.36 4.05 29.47
N LEU A 397 0.59 3.16 29.76
CA LEU A 397 1.87 3.52 30.40
C LEU A 397 2.71 4.45 29.52
N SER A 398 2.72 4.22 28.22
CA SER A 398 3.49 5.03 27.25
C SER A 398 2.93 6.43 27.02
N ARG A 399 1.79 6.78 27.64
CA ARG A 399 1.26 8.16 27.61
C ARG A 399 2.01 9.06 28.57
N ALA A 400 2.60 8.52 29.63
CA ALA A 400 3.39 9.28 30.56
C ALA A 400 4.75 9.70 29.99
N ARG A 401 5.16 10.95 30.28
CA ARG A 401 6.48 11.45 29.92
C ARG A 401 7.60 10.86 30.80
N SER A 402 7.26 10.53 32.06
CA SER A 402 8.18 9.98 33.04
C SER A 402 7.50 8.93 33.93
N PHE A 403 8.30 8.07 34.55
CA PHE A 403 7.79 7.08 35.51
C PHE A 403 7.12 7.75 36.72
N ALA A 404 7.64 8.89 37.17
CA ALA A 404 7.09 9.66 38.29
C ALA A 404 5.68 10.22 38.01
N GLY A 405 5.36 10.50 36.72
CA GLY A 405 4.07 11.01 36.32
C GLY A 405 2.96 9.96 36.25
N ILE A 406 3.26 8.68 36.48
CA ILE A 406 2.26 7.60 36.47
C ILE A 406 1.64 7.48 37.84
N GLU A 407 0.32 7.35 37.89
CA GLU A 407 -0.46 6.90 39.03
C GLU A 407 -1.36 5.74 38.62
N LEU A 408 -1.43 4.72 39.44
CA LEU A 408 -2.33 3.58 39.20
C LEU A 408 -3.47 3.60 40.20
N MET A 409 -4.70 3.44 39.73
CA MET A 409 -5.87 3.36 40.58
C MET A 409 -6.08 1.94 41.13
N GLN A 410 -5.37 0.93 40.59
CA GLN A 410 -5.37 -0.45 41.10
C GLN A 410 -4.06 -1.15 40.74
N HIS A 411 -3.80 -2.23 41.48
CA HIS A 411 -2.62 -3.08 41.20
C HIS A 411 -2.69 -3.71 39.83
N VAL A 412 -1.58 -3.63 39.09
CA VAL A 412 -1.35 -4.35 37.84
C VAL A 412 -0.72 -5.70 38.17
N ASN A 413 -1.12 -6.74 37.47
CA ASN A 413 -0.54 -8.06 37.56
C ASN A 413 -0.04 -8.52 36.18
N GLN A 414 0.65 -9.67 36.15
CA GLN A 414 1.22 -10.18 34.91
C GLN A 414 0.16 -10.47 33.82
N ASN A 415 -1.04 -10.88 34.23
CA ASN A 415 -2.14 -11.12 33.27
C ASN A 415 -2.69 -9.84 32.64
N SER A 416 -2.39 -8.68 33.22
CA SER A 416 -2.73 -7.37 32.65
C SER A 416 -1.85 -7.02 31.44
N VAL A 417 -0.73 -7.75 31.24
CA VAL A 417 0.22 -7.50 30.14
C VAL A 417 -0.04 -8.53 29.04
N MET A 418 -0.92 -8.16 28.12
CA MET A 418 -1.31 -9.05 27.02
C MET A 418 -0.58 -8.64 25.74
N VAL A 419 0.14 -9.60 25.13
CA VAL A 419 0.82 -9.43 23.83
C VAL A 419 0.46 -10.60 22.92
N SER A 420 0.20 -10.32 21.65
CA SER A 420 -0.10 -11.34 20.65
C SER A 420 1.17 -12.08 20.23
N ARG A 421 1.12 -13.42 20.20
CA ARG A 421 2.22 -14.26 19.70
C ARG A 421 2.48 -14.06 18.21
N ASP A 422 1.41 -13.77 17.42
CA ASP A 422 1.51 -13.53 16.00
C ASP A 422 2.35 -12.27 15.74
N ILE A 423 2.11 -11.20 16.53
CA ILE A 423 2.89 -9.96 16.46
C ILE A 423 4.36 -10.20 16.82
N LEU A 424 4.65 -10.98 17.88
CA LEU A 424 6.02 -11.32 18.27
C LEU A 424 6.74 -12.08 17.15
N THR A 425 6.04 -12.96 16.45
CA THR A 425 6.60 -13.69 15.31
C THR A 425 6.87 -12.77 14.14
N PHE A 426 5.93 -11.89 13.80
CA PHE A 426 6.06 -10.90 12.72
C PHE A 426 7.20 -9.90 12.99
N ALA A 427 7.42 -9.54 14.26
CA ALA A 427 8.44 -8.57 14.66
C ALA A 427 9.88 -9.11 14.61
N LYS A 428 10.09 -10.44 14.48
CA LYS A 428 11.44 -11.02 14.36
C LYS A 428 12.20 -10.54 13.12
N GLU A 429 11.50 -10.07 12.11
CA GLU A 429 12.07 -9.56 10.86
C GLU A 429 12.19 -8.02 10.83
N TYR A 430 11.99 -7.34 11.97
CA TYR A 430 12.22 -5.90 12.03
C TYR A 430 13.70 -5.58 11.82
N ASN A 431 13.97 -4.62 10.95
CA ASN A 431 15.30 -4.19 10.56
C ASN A 431 16.19 -5.34 10.02
N ASP A 432 15.60 -6.33 9.35
CA ASP A 432 16.39 -7.32 8.61
C ASP A 432 17.10 -6.63 7.44
N GLU A 433 18.39 -6.36 7.63
CA GLU A 433 19.22 -5.62 6.67
C GLU A 433 19.28 -6.31 5.31
N LYS A 434 19.25 -7.65 5.29
CA LYS A 434 19.27 -8.41 4.04
C LYS A 434 18.00 -8.21 3.25
N ILE A 435 16.83 -8.26 3.91
CA ILE A 435 15.54 -8.03 3.26
C ILE A 435 15.47 -6.58 2.77
N ILE A 436 15.79 -5.62 3.62
CA ILE A 436 15.70 -4.19 3.31
C ILE A 436 16.63 -3.81 2.16
N SER A 437 17.91 -4.20 2.24
CA SER A 437 18.89 -3.86 1.18
C SER A 437 18.53 -4.47 -0.17
N THR A 438 18.03 -5.71 -0.15
CA THR A 438 17.66 -6.41 -1.38
C THR A 438 16.42 -5.77 -2.02
N GLU A 439 15.39 -5.44 -1.23
CA GLU A 439 14.19 -4.79 -1.74
C GLU A 439 14.46 -3.34 -2.20
N LEU A 440 15.43 -2.66 -1.59
CA LEU A 440 15.91 -1.37 -2.09
C LEU A 440 16.62 -1.53 -3.44
N GLU A 441 17.57 -2.46 -3.57
CA GLU A 441 18.29 -2.73 -4.81
C GLU A 441 17.33 -3.04 -5.97
N ILE A 442 16.34 -3.89 -5.72
CA ILE A 442 15.33 -4.25 -6.71
C ILE A 442 14.43 -3.07 -7.05
N GLY A 443 13.88 -2.41 -6.04
CA GLY A 443 12.94 -1.31 -6.25
C GLY A 443 13.57 -0.12 -6.98
N GLU A 444 14.82 0.22 -6.66
CA GLU A 444 15.58 1.26 -7.35
C GLU A 444 15.87 0.86 -8.81
N ALA A 445 16.23 -0.41 -9.07
CA ALA A 445 16.42 -0.91 -10.42
C ALA A 445 15.12 -0.90 -11.24
N ILE A 446 14.00 -1.36 -10.66
CA ILE A 446 12.68 -1.32 -11.30
C ILE A 446 12.31 0.13 -11.65
N SER A 447 12.39 1.04 -10.69
CA SER A 447 12.06 2.45 -10.91
C SER A 447 12.90 3.10 -12.00
N GLN A 448 14.20 2.77 -12.06
CA GLN A 448 15.09 3.26 -13.10
C GLN A 448 14.70 2.70 -14.48
N HIS A 449 14.48 1.40 -14.59
CA HIS A 449 14.18 0.74 -15.87
C HIS A 449 12.76 1.03 -16.37
N GLU A 450 11.78 1.20 -15.49
CA GLU A 450 10.44 1.68 -15.85
C GLU A 450 10.50 3.09 -16.45
N THR A 451 11.31 3.97 -15.85
CA THR A 451 11.50 5.34 -16.38
C THR A 451 12.12 5.33 -17.77
N THR A 452 13.07 4.43 -18.02
CA THR A 452 13.74 4.27 -19.31
C THR A 452 13.00 3.33 -20.26
N LYS A 453 11.99 2.60 -19.79
CA LYS A 453 11.29 1.51 -20.46
C LYS A 453 12.23 0.39 -20.95
N ASP A 454 13.32 0.17 -20.25
CA ASP A 454 14.30 -0.89 -20.54
C ASP A 454 13.95 -2.18 -19.78
N TYR A 455 13.01 -2.92 -20.31
CA TYR A 455 12.50 -4.14 -19.70
C TYR A 455 13.50 -5.31 -19.71
N ASP A 456 14.43 -5.33 -20.68
CA ASP A 456 15.48 -6.35 -20.73
C ASP A 456 16.52 -6.13 -19.64
N ALA A 457 16.91 -4.87 -19.39
CA ALA A 457 17.79 -4.52 -18.28
C ALA A 457 17.14 -4.83 -16.93
N LEU A 458 15.83 -4.57 -16.78
CA LEU A 458 15.07 -4.95 -15.58
C LEU A 458 15.10 -6.47 -15.37
N ALA A 459 14.75 -7.26 -16.37
CA ALA A 459 14.75 -8.72 -16.29
C ALA A 459 16.16 -9.27 -15.98
N THR A 460 17.19 -8.69 -16.58
CA THR A 460 18.60 -9.03 -16.30
C THR A 460 18.94 -8.80 -14.82
N THR A 461 18.59 -7.64 -14.28
CA THR A 461 18.82 -7.31 -12.86
C THR A 461 18.11 -8.30 -11.93
N LEU A 462 16.85 -8.60 -12.21
CA LEU A 462 16.05 -9.55 -11.42
C LEU A 462 16.67 -10.95 -11.44
N CYS A 463 17.14 -11.43 -12.60
CA CYS A 463 17.82 -12.74 -12.72
C CYS A 463 19.15 -12.77 -11.96
N GLN A 464 19.94 -11.71 -11.99
CA GLN A 464 21.20 -11.62 -11.23
C GLN A 464 20.96 -11.67 -9.72
N ILE A 465 19.91 -11.01 -9.23
CA ILE A 465 19.53 -11.05 -7.81
C ILE A 465 18.99 -12.44 -7.45
N ALA A 466 18.20 -13.07 -8.33
CA ALA A 466 17.70 -14.43 -8.15
C ALA A 466 18.85 -15.45 -8.02
N GLU A 467 19.89 -15.31 -8.83
CA GLU A 467 21.08 -16.15 -8.71
C GLU A 467 21.77 -16.02 -7.34
N LYS A 468 21.90 -14.79 -6.82
CA LYS A 468 22.43 -14.55 -5.48
C LYS A 468 21.52 -15.19 -4.41
N ALA A 469 20.20 -15.10 -4.56
CA ALA A 469 19.23 -15.66 -3.65
C ALA A 469 19.29 -17.20 -3.61
N VAL A 470 19.40 -17.88 -4.77
CA VAL A 470 19.61 -19.34 -4.83
C VAL A 470 20.88 -19.74 -4.12
N LYS A 471 22.01 -19.06 -4.36
CA LYS A 471 23.28 -19.31 -3.67
C LYS A 471 23.19 -19.14 -2.16
N ALA A 472 22.32 -18.26 -1.69
CA ALA A 472 22.01 -18.04 -0.27
C ALA A 472 20.94 -19.01 0.28
N ASN A 473 20.48 -19.97 -0.52
CA ASN A 473 19.40 -20.92 -0.21
C ASN A 473 18.04 -20.26 0.11
N ASP A 474 17.80 -19.05 -0.43
CA ASP A 474 16.50 -18.35 -0.35
C ASP A 474 15.66 -18.65 -1.60
N ILE A 475 15.13 -19.88 -1.64
CA ILE A 475 14.49 -20.44 -2.82
C ILE A 475 13.16 -19.72 -3.15
N SER A 476 12.39 -19.39 -2.14
CA SER A 476 11.11 -18.68 -2.31
C SER A 476 11.31 -17.30 -2.91
N TYR A 477 12.32 -16.59 -2.45
CA TYR A 477 12.66 -15.28 -2.97
C TYR A 477 13.19 -15.33 -4.41
N ALA A 478 14.07 -16.30 -4.71
CA ALA A 478 14.56 -16.51 -6.08
C ALA A 478 13.40 -16.82 -7.04
N TYR A 479 12.45 -17.63 -6.62
CA TYR A 479 11.24 -17.92 -7.39
C TYR A 479 10.44 -16.66 -7.71
N ASP A 480 10.20 -15.79 -6.73
CA ASP A 480 9.48 -14.54 -6.93
C ASP A 480 10.21 -13.63 -7.95
N LEU A 481 11.52 -13.48 -7.82
CA LEU A 481 12.33 -12.69 -8.75
C LEU A 481 12.30 -13.22 -10.17
N VAL A 482 12.44 -14.53 -10.36
CA VAL A 482 12.38 -15.15 -11.69
C VAL A 482 10.98 -15.01 -12.28
N SER A 483 9.94 -15.14 -11.47
CA SER A 483 8.57 -14.92 -11.91
C SER A 483 8.33 -13.48 -12.37
N ARG A 484 8.84 -12.50 -11.64
CA ARG A 484 8.80 -11.07 -12.05
C ARG A 484 9.61 -10.81 -13.32
N ALA A 485 10.81 -11.40 -13.44
CA ALA A 485 11.62 -11.29 -14.66
C ALA A 485 10.85 -11.82 -15.86
N LEU A 486 10.23 -12.99 -15.72
CA LEU A 486 9.39 -13.61 -16.75
C LEU A 486 8.19 -12.74 -17.15
N GLN A 487 7.63 -11.95 -16.26
CA GLN A 487 6.51 -11.04 -16.57
C GLN A 487 6.95 -9.78 -17.33
N ASN A 488 8.17 -9.33 -17.13
CA ASN A 488 8.65 -8.05 -17.64
C ASN A 488 9.44 -8.14 -18.93
N MET A 489 10.13 -9.26 -19.22
CA MET A 489 10.96 -9.38 -20.42
C MET A 489 10.13 -9.63 -21.68
N ALA A 490 10.59 -9.11 -22.79
CA ALA A 490 9.98 -9.33 -24.10
C ALA A 490 10.41 -10.65 -24.74
N ASP A 491 11.64 -11.10 -24.48
CA ASP A 491 12.18 -12.39 -24.94
C ASP A 491 13.01 -13.08 -23.84
N ASP A 492 13.53 -14.27 -24.14
CA ASP A 492 14.24 -15.11 -23.17
C ASP A 492 15.75 -14.87 -23.12
N ASP A 493 16.29 -13.96 -23.91
CA ASP A 493 17.74 -13.79 -24.05
C ASP A 493 18.44 -13.49 -22.74
N CYS A 494 17.79 -12.75 -21.83
CA CYS A 494 18.34 -12.45 -20.51
C CYS A 494 18.40 -13.70 -19.62
N LEU A 495 17.38 -14.58 -19.66
CA LEU A 495 17.40 -15.84 -18.93
C LEU A 495 18.48 -16.79 -19.44
N MET A 496 18.64 -16.88 -20.77
CA MET A 496 19.71 -17.70 -21.38
C MET A 496 21.10 -17.28 -20.89
N ARG A 497 21.33 -16.00 -20.62
CA ARG A 497 22.64 -15.48 -20.19
C ARG A 497 22.89 -15.61 -18.70
N HIS A 498 21.84 -15.54 -17.88
CA HIS A 498 21.96 -15.36 -16.43
C HIS A 498 21.45 -16.55 -15.60
N VAL A 499 20.85 -17.58 -16.21
CA VAL A 499 20.41 -18.78 -15.47
C VAL A 499 21.60 -19.73 -15.30
N SER A 500 22.37 -19.51 -14.22
CA SER A 500 23.57 -20.31 -13.92
C SER A 500 23.58 -20.88 -12.50
N TRP A 501 22.44 -20.82 -11.77
CA TRP A 501 22.36 -21.31 -10.41
C TRP A 501 22.44 -22.85 -10.30
N PRO A 502 22.86 -23.41 -9.15
CA PRO A 502 22.90 -24.85 -8.91
C PRO A 502 21.48 -25.46 -8.87
N VAL A 503 21.42 -26.78 -9.04
CA VAL A 503 20.16 -27.52 -8.79
C VAL A 503 19.74 -27.32 -7.33
N VAL A 504 18.49 -26.96 -7.14
CA VAL A 504 17.87 -26.80 -5.82
C VAL A 504 17.00 -28.01 -5.47
N SER A 505 16.59 -28.17 -4.21
CA SER A 505 15.67 -29.24 -3.82
C SER A 505 14.33 -29.10 -4.53
N ASN A 506 13.75 -30.24 -4.94
CA ASN A 506 12.40 -30.33 -5.49
C ASN A 506 11.32 -30.58 -4.42
N ASP A 507 11.64 -30.36 -3.13
CA ASP A 507 10.72 -30.64 -2.03
C ASP A 507 9.54 -29.69 -1.97
N ASN A 508 9.65 -28.56 -2.65
CA ASN A 508 8.59 -27.54 -2.77
C ASN A 508 8.39 -27.11 -4.23
N ARG A 509 7.26 -26.45 -4.48
CA ARG A 509 6.88 -25.97 -5.82
C ARG A 509 7.88 -24.95 -6.40
N GLU A 510 8.43 -24.10 -5.56
CA GLU A 510 9.38 -23.05 -5.96
C GLU A 510 10.66 -23.66 -6.50
N GLY A 511 11.19 -24.70 -5.81
CA GLY A 511 12.36 -25.44 -6.27
C GLY A 511 12.13 -26.20 -7.57
N VAL A 512 10.96 -26.84 -7.71
CA VAL A 512 10.57 -27.50 -8.98
C VAL A 512 10.56 -26.50 -10.14
N PHE A 513 9.97 -25.33 -9.95
CA PHE A 513 9.93 -24.27 -10.97
C PHE A 513 11.32 -23.75 -11.34
N LEU A 514 12.16 -23.42 -10.35
CA LEU A 514 13.53 -22.93 -10.59
C LEU A 514 14.40 -23.94 -11.30
N ASN A 515 14.25 -25.24 -10.95
CA ASN A 515 14.96 -26.31 -11.67
C ASN A 515 14.46 -26.46 -13.11
N ALA A 516 13.16 -26.32 -13.34
CA ALA A 516 12.62 -26.35 -14.70
C ALA A 516 13.18 -25.20 -15.55
N VAL A 517 13.23 -23.97 -15.02
CA VAL A 517 13.87 -22.82 -15.68
C VAL A 517 15.34 -23.14 -15.99
N ARG A 518 16.06 -23.62 -14.98
CA ARG A 518 17.48 -23.99 -15.15
C ARG A 518 17.70 -25.03 -16.23
N TYR A 519 16.94 -26.13 -16.21
CA TYR A 519 17.07 -27.21 -17.19
C TYR A 519 16.76 -26.72 -18.61
N LEU A 520 15.70 -25.92 -18.77
CA LEU A 520 15.34 -25.35 -20.06
C LEU A 520 16.49 -24.56 -20.66
N TYR A 521 17.04 -23.61 -19.91
CA TYR A 521 18.12 -22.73 -20.41
C TYR A 521 19.53 -23.36 -20.37
N SER A 522 19.66 -24.58 -19.82
CA SER A 522 20.85 -25.41 -19.94
C SER A 522 20.73 -26.42 -21.09
N GLY A 523 19.68 -26.36 -21.92
CA GLY A 523 19.47 -27.27 -23.06
C GLY A 523 18.86 -28.62 -22.71
N HIS A 524 18.44 -28.87 -21.45
CA HIS A 524 17.84 -30.12 -21.00
C HIS A 524 16.31 -30.06 -21.12
N CYS A 525 15.79 -29.90 -22.33
CA CYS A 525 14.38 -29.65 -22.61
C CYS A 525 13.43 -30.75 -22.09
N LEU A 526 13.84 -32.02 -22.10
CA LEU A 526 12.99 -33.12 -21.62
C LEU A 526 12.81 -33.10 -20.10
N ASP A 527 13.87 -32.74 -19.36
CA ASP A 527 13.78 -32.61 -17.90
C ASP A 527 12.96 -31.37 -17.52
N ALA A 528 13.15 -30.26 -18.24
CA ALA A 528 12.35 -29.05 -18.08
C ALA A 528 10.86 -29.33 -18.32
N GLN A 529 10.51 -30.01 -19.42
CA GLN A 529 9.14 -30.39 -19.75
C GLN A 529 8.49 -31.16 -18.62
N ARG A 530 9.15 -32.22 -18.12
CA ARG A 530 8.61 -33.09 -17.08
C ARG A 530 8.35 -32.31 -15.77
N LEU A 531 9.23 -31.41 -15.40
CA LEU A 531 9.04 -30.59 -14.21
C LEU A 531 7.91 -29.56 -14.38
N LEU A 532 7.80 -28.94 -15.57
CA LEU A 532 6.76 -27.95 -15.86
C LEU A 532 5.37 -28.61 -15.94
N GLU A 533 5.26 -29.76 -16.62
CA GLU A 533 4.02 -30.53 -16.66
C GLU A 533 3.55 -30.91 -15.24
N ASN A 534 4.45 -31.40 -14.39
CA ASN A 534 4.15 -31.70 -12.98
C ASN A 534 3.77 -30.46 -12.18
N PHE A 535 4.45 -29.36 -12.38
CA PHE A 535 4.17 -28.08 -11.70
C PHE A 535 2.77 -27.58 -12.06
N LEU A 536 2.39 -27.65 -13.32
CA LEU A 536 1.11 -27.18 -13.84
C LEU A 536 -0.08 -28.03 -13.39
N ILE A 537 0.10 -29.30 -13.04
CA ILE A 537 -0.97 -30.13 -12.44
C ILE A 537 -1.51 -29.47 -11.16
N PHE A 538 -0.64 -28.89 -10.35
CA PHE A 538 -1.01 -28.25 -9.08
C PHE A 538 -1.20 -26.74 -9.19
N ASN A 539 -0.74 -26.13 -10.29
CA ASN A 539 -0.78 -24.69 -10.54
C ASN A 539 -1.24 -24.41 -11.99
N PRO A 540 -2.43 -24.81 -12.39
CA PRO A 540 -2.88 -24.79 -13.81
C PRO A 540 -2.97 -23.39 -14.41
N GLU A 541 -3.08 -22.37 -13.61
CA GLU A 541 -3.17 -20.97 -14.06
C GLU A 541 -1.82 -20.21 -13.94
N HIS A 542 -0.71 -20.92 -13.72
CA HIS A 542 0.60 -20.28 -13.58
C HIS A 542 1.19 -19.92 -14.94
N PHE A 543 0.95 -18.69 -15.36
CA PHE A 543 1.29 -18.19 -16.69
C PHE A 543 2.75 -18.36 -17.08
N GLY A 544 3.69 -18.05 -16.17
CA GLY A 544 5.12 -18.21 -16.42
C GLY A 544 5.53 -19.67 -16.71
N ALA A 545 4.92 -20.65 -16.03
CA ALA A 545 5.19 -22.06 -16.25
C ALA A 545 4.62 -22.54 -17.61
N MET A 546 3.41 -22.10 -17.97
CA MET A 546 2.81 -22.38 -19.28
C MET A 546 3.67 -21.82 -20.41
N TYR A 547 4.15 -20.60 -20.26
CA TYR A 547 5.06 -19.99 -21.22
C TYR A 547 6.34 -20.79 -21.39
N LEU A 548 6.99 -21.20 -20.29
CA LEU A 548 8.22 -22.00 -20.33
C LEU A 548 7.97 -23.38 -20.94
N LEU A 549 6.80 -23.97 -20.71
CA LEU A 549 6.41 -25.23 -21.34
C LEU A 549 6.23 -25.09 -22.85
N ALA A 550 5.54 -24.04 -23.30
CA ALA A 550 5.42 -23.71 -24.71
C ALA A 550 6.81 -23.51 -25.36
N ARG A 551 7.70 -22.77 -24.64
CA ARG A 551 9.09 -22.60 -25.09
C ARG A 551 9.85 -23.93 -25.19
N THR A 552 9.60 -24.85 -24.28
CA THR A 552 10.19 -26.19 -24.30
C THR A 552 9.77 -26.97 -25.54
N TYR A 553 8.49 -26.95 -25.89
CA TYR A 553 7.97 -27.60 -27.09
C TYR A 553 8.52 -26.98 -28.39
N GLU A 554 8.66 -25.66 -28.41
CA GLU A 554 9.31 -24.95 -29.54
C GLU A 554 10.74 -25.45 -29.77
N LEU A 555 11.55 -25.49 -28.70
CA LEU A 555 12.93 -25.96 -28.77
C LEU A 555 13.07 -27.45 -29.17
N GLN A 556 12.06 -28.24 -28.88
CA GLN A 556 11.96 -29.65 -29.30
C GLN A 556 11.43 -29.82 -30.73
N GLY A 557 10.94 -28.75 -31.38
CA GLY A 557 10.30 -28.81 -32.69
C GLY A 557 8.91 -29.48 -32.67
N ASN A 558 8.27 -29.58 -31.48
CA ASN A 558 6.95 -30.18 -31.35
C ASN A 558 5.85 -29.12 -31.57
N THR A 559 5.50 -28.94 -32.85
CA THR A 559 4.57 -27.89 -33.31
C THR A 559 3.15 -28.10 -32.84
N GLU A 560 2.68 -29.36 -32.70
CA GLU A 560 1.34 -29.70 -32.25
C GLU A 560 1.14 -29.27 -30.79
N LYS A 561 1.99 -29.76 -29.86
CA LYS A 561 1.91 -29.41 -28.45
C LYS A 561 2.20 -27.91 -28.19
N LEU A 562 3.04 -27.30 -29.03
CA LEU A 562 3.27 -25.86 -28.97
C LEU A 562 1.99 -25.09 -29.26
N LYS A 563 1.25 -25.47 -30.32
CA LYS A 563 -0.03 -24.84 -30.67
C LYS A 563 -1.03 -24.97 -29.53
N ASP A 564 -1.23 -26.20 -29.02
CA ASP A 564 -2.14 -26.44 -27.89
C ASP A 564 -1.79 -25.57 -26.67
N SER A 565 -0.49 -25.48 -26.32
CA SER A 565 -0.04 -24.64 -25.21
C SER A 565 -0.29 -23.14 -25.43
N LEU A 566 -0.15 -22.66 -26.67
CA LEU A 566 -0.46 -21.27 -27.01
C LEU A 566 -1.96 -20.96 -26.95
N ASP A 567 -2.81 -21.91 -27.32
CA ASP A 567 -4.25 -21.78 -27.26
C ASP A 567 -4.75 -21.80 -25.79
N ASP A 568 -4.20 -22.71 -24.96
CA ASP A 568 -4.45 -22.72 -23.51
C ASP A 568 -4.06 -21.39 -22.84
N MET A 569 -2.91 -20.84 -23.19
CA MET A 569 -2.46 -19.54 -22.68
C MET A 569 -3.36 -18.41 -23.16
N ALA A 570 -3.82 -18.43 -24.40
CA ALA A 570 -4.75 -17.44 -24.93
C ALA A 570 -6.08 -17.46 -24.16
N HIS A 571 -6.57 -18.65 -23.84
CA HIS A 571 -7.79 -18.82 -23.03
C HIS A 571 -7.64 -18.27 -21.61
N LEU A 572 -6.48 -18.50 -20.99
CA LEU A 572 -6.15 -17.97 -19.68
C LEU A 572 -6.04 -16.44 -19.69
N ILE A 573 -5.41 -15.86 -20.72
CA ILE A 573 -5.30 -14.42 -20.90
C ILE A 573 -6.68 -13.80 -21.05
N LYS A 574 -7.53 -14.36 -21.90
CA LYS A 574 -8.91 -13.88 -22.07
C LYS A 574 -9.64 -13.85 -20.73
N LYS A 575 -9.59 -14.94 -19.97
CA LYS A 575 -10.18 -15.02 -18.63
C LYS A 575 -9.62 -13.94 -17.68
N ALA A 576 -8.33 -13.65 -17.77
CA ALA A 576 -7.68 -12.63 -16.95
C ALA A 576 -8.11 -11.21 -17.36
N LEU A 577 -8.18 -10.92 -18.66
CA LEU A 577 -8.68 -9.66 -19.21
C LEU A 577 -10.16 -9.42 -18.85
N ASP A 578 -10.99 -10.43 -18.97
CA ASP A 578 -12.41 -10.38 -18.55
C ASP A 578 -12.56 -10.09 -17.04
N ASN A 579 -11.55 -10.46 -16.25
CA ASN A 579 -11.47 -10.13 -14.82
C ASN A 579 -10.79 -8.76 -14.54
N GLY A 580 -10.49 -7.98 -15.59
CA GLY A 580 -9.95 -6.61 -15.47
C GLY A 580 -8.43 -6.52 -15.32
N MET A 581 -7.68 -7.54 -15.73
CA MET A 581 -6.22 -7.46 -15.82
C MET A 581 -5.78 -6.65 -17.06
N ASP A 582 -4.70 -5.89 -16.93
CA ASP A 582 -4.11 -5.13 -18.03
C ASP A 582 -3.42 -6.05 -19.05
N SER A 583 -3.61 -5.77 -20.33
CA SER A 583 -2.95 -6.47 -21.45
C SER A 583 -1.41 -6.40 -21.40
N THR A 584 -0.87 -5.33 -20.82
CA THR A 584 0.59 -5.14 -20.66
C THR A 584 1.25 -6.25 -19.83
N ALA A 585 0.49 -6.84 -18.90
CA ALA A 585 0.96 -7.98 -18.08
C ALA A 585 1.36 -9.21 -18.92
N PHE A 586 0.87 -9.29 -20.16
CA PHE A 586 1.08 -10.45 -21.05
C PHE A 586 1.97 -10.11 -22.27
N ARG A 587 2.65 -8.97 -22.23
CA ARG A 587 3.50 -8.44 -23.33
C ARG A 587 4.40 -9.48 -23.96
N LYS A 588 5.13 -10.22 -23.16
CA LYS A 588 6.02 -11.28 -23.57
C LYS A 588 5.30 -12.39 -24.33
N PHE A 589 4.12 -12.82 -23.83
CA PHE A 589 3.32 -13.82 -24.51
C PHE A 589 2.83 -13.33 -25.87
N TYR A 590 2.36 -12.10 -25.96
CA TYR A 590 1.94 -11.51 -27.25
C TYR A 590 3.08 -11.48 -28.25
N TYR A 591 4.27 -11.07 -27.81
CA TYR A 591 5.46 -11.07 -28.67
C TYR A 591 5.76 -12.48 -29.20
N ARG A 592 5.84 -13.47 -28.32
CA ARG A 592 6.16 -14.84 -28.68
C ARG A 592 5.07 -15.48 -29.56
N ARG A 593 3.81 -15.28 -29.19
CA ARG A 593 2.66 -15.72 -29.98
C ARG A 593 2.68 -15.06 -31.36
N ALA A 594 2.99 -13.79 -31.46
CA ALA A 594 3.07 -13.08 -32.74
C ALA A 594 4.07 -13.74 -33.68
N ILE A 595 5.27 -14.08 -33.17
CA ILE A 595 6.30 -14.75 -33.97
C ILE A 595 5.86 -16.14 -34.36
N LEU A 596 5.40 -16.97 -33.43
CA LEU A 596 5.04 -18.36 -33.66
C LEU A 596 3.75 -18.51 -34.46
N HIS A 597 2.75 -17.65 -34.23
CA HIS A 597 1.50 -17.66 -35.02
C HIS A 597 1.77 -17.33 -36.49
N SER A 598 2.69 -16.42 -36.75
CA SER A 598 3.10 -16.12 -38.11
C SER A 598 3.76 -17.32 -38.81
N GLU A 599 4.41 -18.20 -38.05
CA GLU A 599 5.05 -19.41 -38.54
C GLU A 599 4.09 -20.58 -38.70
N LEU A 600 3.11 -20.72 -37.85
CA LEU A 600 2.20 -21.87 -37.76
C LEU A 600 0.81 -21.63 -38.37
N CYS A 601 0.24 -20.45 -38.23
CA CYS A 601 -1.18 -20.19 -38.53
C CYS A 601 -1.45 -19.02 -39.48
N GLY A 602 -0.50 -18.13 -39.71
CA GLY A 602 -0.63 -17.01 -40.66
C GLY A 602 0.08 -15.72 -40.23
N THR A 603 0.53 -14.99 -41.24
CA THR A 603 1.34 -13.78 -41.04
C THR A 603 0.58 -12.61 -40.47
N ALA A 604 -0.73 -12.50 -40.78
CA ALA A 604 -1.57 -11.39 -40.36
C ALA A 604 -1.74 -11.30 -38.84
N ASP A 605 -1.96 -12.45 -38.19
CA ASP A 605 -2.14 -12.54 -36.74
C ASP A 605 -0.88 -12.13 -35.97
N GLY A 606 0.28 -12.61 -36.45
CA GLY A 606 1.56 -12.25 -35.86
C GLY A 606 1.84 -10.76 -35.93
N ILE A 607 1.56 -10.13 -37.07
CA ILE A 607 1.74 -8.67 -37.26
C ILE A 607 0.78 -7.89 -36.36
N THR A 608 -0.47 -8.33 -36.24
CA THR A 608 -1.48 -7.65 -35.39
C THR A 608 -1.06 -7.64 -33.94
N LEU A 609 -0.61 -8.78 -33.41
CA LEU A 609 -0.13 -8.88 -32.04
C LEU A 609 1.13 -8.00 -31.80
N LEU A 610 2.05 -7.95 -32.75
CA LEU A 610 3.25 -7.10 -32.68
C LEU A 610 2.91 -5.61 -32.71
N LYS A 611 1.88 -5.19 -33.44
CA LYS A 611 1.41 -3.79 -33.43
C LYS A 611 0.92 -3.35 -32.05
N LEU A 612 0.20 -4.19 -31.33
CA LEU A 612 -0.19 -3.90 -29.95
C LEU A 612 1.03 -3.65 -29.06
N LEU A 613 2.09 -4.47 -29.21
CA LEU A 613 3.32 -4.32 -28.45
C LEU A 613 4.10 -3.05 -28.82
N ILE A 614 4.13 -2.70 -30.10
CA ILE A 614 4.75 -1.46 -30.59
C ILE A 614 4.02 -0.24 -30.03
N LYS A 615 2.67 -0.26 -29.97
CA LYS A 615 1.89 0.80 -29.35
C LYS A 615 2.28 1.04 -27.89
N GLU A 616 2.52 -0.03 -27.13
CA GLU A 616 2.92 0.05 -25.73
C GLU A 616 4.35 0.59 -25.53
N ASN A 617 5.26 0.17 -26.40
CA ASN A 617 6.66 0.61 -26.37
C ASN A 617 7.21 0.87 -27.78
N PRO A 618 6.90 2.05 -28.38
CA PRO A 618 7.27 2.35 -29.76
C PRO A 618 8.78 2.44 -30.02
N LYS A 619 9.59 2.59 -28.96
CA LYS A 619 11.05 2.67 -29.06
C LYS A 619 11.77 1.33 -28.90
N TYR A 620 11.02 0.23 -28.73
CA TYR A 620 11.63 -1.09 -28.53
C TYR A 620 11.91 -1.77 -29.86
N ASP A 621 13.14 -1.67 -30.31
CA ASP A 621 13.61 -2.11 -31.65
C ASP A 621 13.28 -3.56 -32.00
N LYS A 622 13.27 -4.46 -31.01
CA LYS A 622 13.00 -5.89 -31.25
C LYS A 622 11.61 -6.15 -31.84
N TYR A 623 10.59 -5.38 -31.44
CA TYR A 623 9.24 -5.50 -32.00
C TYR A 623 9.21 -5.08 -33.47
N HIS A 624 9.88 -3.98 -33.82
CA HIS A 624 10.01 -3.51 -35.19
C HIS A 624 10.83 -4.46 -36.08
N ILE A 625 11.90 -5.01 -35.53
CA ILE A 625 12.71 -6.03 -36.20
C ILE A 625 11.87 -7.28 -36.45
N ALA A 626 11.09 -7.75 -35.49
CA ALA A 626 10.21 -8.90 -35.62
C ALA A 626 9.18 -8.68 -36.74
N VAL A 627 8.51 -7.53 -36.80
CA VAL A 627 7.57 -7.19 -37.91
C VAL A 627 8.26 -7.24 -39.24
N ARG A 628 9.43 -6.59 -39.36
CA ARG A 628 10.22 -6.62 -40.63
C ARG A 628 10.59 -8.05 -41.02
N ASN A 629 11.03 -8.87 -40.12
CA ASN A 629 11.42 -10.25 -40.40
C ASN A 629 10.22 -11.11 -40.83
N ILE A 630 9.05 -10.93 -40.18
CA ILE A 630 7.81 -11.61 -40.57
C ILE A 630 7.40 -11.19 -41.98
N ILE A 631 7.39 -9.88 -42.27
CA ILE A 631 7.05 -9.35 -43.60
C ILE A 631 8.02 -9.91 -44.66
N ARG A 632 9.34 -9.93 -44.40
CA ARG A 632 10.36 -10.50 -45.33
C ARG A 632 10.15 -11.98 -45.56
N LYS A 633 9.94 -12.77 -44.50
CA LYS A 633 9.78 -14.23 -44.58
C LYS A 633 8.59 -14.61 -45.46
N TYR A 634 7.51 -13.85 -45.35
CA TYR A 634 6.26 -14.09 -46.06
C TYR A 634 6.06 -13.18 -47.30
N LYS A 635 7.15 -12.57 -47.80
CA LYS A 635 7.13 -11.68 -49.00
C LYS A 635 6.32 -12.29 -50.15
N LYS A 636 6.55 -13.58 -50.45
CA LYS A 636 5.91 -14.27 -51.57
C LYS A 636 4.40 -14.43 -51.36
N TYR A 637 3.98 -14.70 -50.09
CA TYR A 637 2.57 -14.81 -49.73
C TYR A 637 1.88 -13.43 -49.80
N LEU A 638 2.52 -12.41 -49.26
CA LEU A 638 2.03 -11.03 -49.29
C LEU A 638 1.96 -10.49 -50.71
N GLN A 639 2.88 -10.83 -51.59
CA GLN A 639 2.86 -10.43 -53.00
C GLN A 639 1.74 -11.05 -53.82
N THR A 640 1.22 -12.22 -53.45
CA THR A 640 0.05 -12.83 -54.10
C THR A 640 -1.27 -12.21 -53.69
N GLU A 641 -1.33 -11.58 -52.52
CA GLU A 641 -2.53 -10.90 -51.99
C GLU A 641 -2.53 -9.37 -52.20
N ILE A 642 -1.36 -8.78 -52.58
CA ILE A 642 -1.19 -7.35 -52.75
C ILE A 642 -1.15 -7.03 -54.26
N SER A 643 -2.03 -6.12 -54.70
CA SER A 643 -1.86 -5.53 -56.02
C SER A 643 -0.55 -4.72 -56.07
N GLU A 644 0.16 -4.76 -57.19
CA GLU A 644 1.50 -4.16 -57.44
C GLU A 644 1.63 -2.65 -57.12
N SER A 645 0.58 -2.00 -56.70
CA SER A 645 0.52 -0.54 -56.43
C SER A 645 0.82 -0.11 -54.97
N ASN A 646 1.16 -1.02 -54.05
CA ASN A 646 1.41 -0.64 -52.67
C ASN A 646 2.91 -0.39 -52.41
N THR A 647 3.35 0.83 -52.70
CA THR A 647 4.74 1.32 -52.54
C THR A 647 5.30 1.16 -51.13
N ILE A 648 4.44 1.20 -50.10
CA ILE A 648 4.79 1.12 -48.68
C ILE A 648 5.36 -0.26 -48.34
N ILE A 649 4.67 -1.32 -48.74
CA ILE A 649 5.09 -2.68 -48.43
C ILE A 649 6.34 -3.04 -49.24
N SER A 650 6.46 -2.51 -50.45
CA SER A 650 7.66 -2.64 -51.30
C SER A 650 8.87 -1.98 -50.62
N ALA A 651 8.72 -0.80 -50.04
CA ALA A 651 9.80 -0.08 -49.37
C ALA A 651 10.21 -0.78 -48.05
N ILE A 652 9.26 -1.32 -47.28
CA ILE A 652 9.56 -2.15 -46.08
C ILE A 652 10.32 -3.42 -46.45
N LEU A 653 9.96 -4.05 -47.55
CA LEU A 653 10.57 -5.28 -48.02
C LEU A 653 12.01 -5.10 -48.55
N ASN A 654 12.36 -3.89 -49.00
CA ASN A 654 13.64 -3.57 -49.59
C ASN A 654 14.62 -2.88 -48.61
N ASP A 655 14.25 -2.65 -47.36
CA ASP A 655 15.05 -1.87 -46.39
C ASP A 655 15.38 -0.44 -46.81
N GLU A 656 14.51 0.18 -47.61
CA GLU A 656 14.77 1.50 -48.22
C GLU A 656 14.27 2.67 -47.33
N ILE A 657 13.66 2.37 -46.15
CA ILE A 657 13.07 3.40 -45.30
C ILE A 657 13.66 3.37 -43.87
N SER A 658 13.81 4.57 -43.34
CA SER A 658 14.21 4.75 -41.93
C SER A 658 13.08 4.32 -40.96
N GLU A 659 13.42 4.09 -39.71
CA GLU A 659 12.50 3.60 -38.69
C GLU A 659 11.34 4.59 -38.43
N SER A 660 11.60 5.92 -38.48
CA SER A 660 10.57 6.97 -38.34
C SER A 660 9.65 7.04 -39.57
N GLU A 661 10.17 6.82 -40.79
CA GLU A 661 9.35 6.74 -41.99
C GLU A 661 8.51 5.47 -42.00
N TYR A 662 9.02 4.36 -41.52
CA TYR A 662 8.27 3.11 -41.36
C TYR A 662 7.05 3.28 -40.47
N LEU A 663 7.18 3.97 -39.33
CA LEU A 663 6.05 4.24 -38.40
C LEU A 663 5.02 5.19 -39.03
N GLY A 664 5.46 6.22 -39.76
CA GLY A 664 4.59 7.11 -40.53
C GLY A 664 3.80 6.37 -41.61
N LEU A 665 4.47 5.54 -42.39
CA LEU A 665 3.86 4.74 -43.46
C LEU A 665 2.93 3.64 -42.93
N LEU A 666 3.21 3.08 -41.75
CA LEU A 666 2.29 2.15 -41.07
C LEU A 666 1.01 2.86 -40.62
N HIS A 667 1.14 4.10 -40.21
CA HIS A 667 0.02 5.00 -39.89
C HIS A 667 -0.88 5.25 -41.11
N ASP A 668 -0.28 5.66 -42.22
CA ASP A 668 -1.01 5.95 -43.45
C ASP A 668 -1.69 4.71 -44.04
N ALA A 669 -1.04 3.54 -43.96
CA ALA A 669 -1.62 2.29 -44.41
C ALA A 669 -2.81 1.80 -43.56
N ILE A 670 -2.85 2.16 -42.29
CA ILE A 670 -4.00 1.87 -41.40
C ILE A 670 -5.18 2.80 -41.72
N ASN A 671 -4.93 4.08 -41.98
CA ASN A 671 -5.98 5.07 -42.21
C ASN A 671 -6.63 4.99 -43.60
N GLU A 672 -5.94 4.46 -44.61
CA GLU A 672 -6.42 4.46 -46.03
C GLU A 672 -7.14 3.18 -46.46
N ASN A 673 -7.71 2.35 -45.58
CA ASN A 673 -8.30 1.04 -45.94
C ASN A 673 -7.35 0.12 -46.74
N GLY A 674 -6.05 0.27 -46.52
CA GLY A 674 -5.03 -0.51 -47.19
C GLY A 674 -5.01 -2.00 -46.81
N LEU A 675 -4.10 -2.75 -47.41
CA LEU A 675 -3.97 -4.19 -47.21
C LEU A 675 -3.69 -4.55 -45.74
N ALA A 676 -2.88 -3.74 -45.01
CA ALA A 676 -2.60 -3.95 -43.59
C ALA A 676 -3.90 -3.94 -42.76
N TRP A 677 -4.85 -3.07 -43.11
CA TRP A 677 -6.17 -2.99 -42.52
C TRP A 677 -7.05 -4.20 -42.86
N ARG A 678 -7.04 -4.68 -44.11
CA ARG A 678 -7.81 -5.88 -44.50
C ARG A 678 -7.25 -7.15 -43.87
N LEU A 679 -5.94 -7.28 -43.78
CA LEU A 679 -5.31 -8.39 -43.08
C LEU A 679 -5.57 -8.34 -41.58
N TYR A 680 -5.58 -7.15 -41.01
CA TYR A 680 -5.97 -6.91 -39.59
C TYR A 680 -7.42 -7.31 -39.32
N ARG A 681 -8.36 -6.86 -40.15
CA ARG A 681 -9.79 -7.18 -40.03
C ARG A 681 -10.09 -8.67 -40.18
N ARG A 682 -9.38 -9.34 -41.10
CA ARG A 682 -9.48 -10.78 -41.29
C ARG A 682 -8.90 -11.56 -40.10
N SER A 683 -7.79 -11.12 -39.55
CA SER A 683 -7.17 -11.75 -38.39
C SER A 683 -7.98 -11.62 -37.10
N LEU A 684 -8.74 -10.53 -36.94
CA LEU A 684 -9.67 -10.37 -35.82
C LEU A 684 -10.88 -11.29 -35.93
N SER A 685 -11.37 -11.56 -37.15
CA SER A 685 -12.49 -12.50 -37.37
C SER A 685 -12.08 -13.98 -37.21
N ASP A 686 -10.81 -14.29 -37.47
CA ASP A 686 -10.23 -15.63 -37.39
C ASP A 686 -9.66 -15.96 -35.98
N LEU A 687 -9.44 -14.94 -35.14
CA LEU A 687 -9.13 -15.12 -33.73
C LEU A 687 -10.41 -15.56 -33.03
N GLU A 688 -10.50 -16.81 -32.59
CA GLU A 688 -11.55 -17.36 -31.71
C GLU A 688 -11.58 -16.68 -30.32
N PHE A 689 -11.19 -15.41 -30.23
CA PHE A 689 -11.27 -14.61 -29.02
C PHE A 689 -12.70 -14.20 -28.67
N GLY A 690 -13.69 -14.54 -29.50
CA GLY A 690 -15.11 -14.26 -29.21
C GLY A 690 -15.39 -12.79 -28.93
N MET A 691 -14.63 -11.88 -29.54
CA MET A 691 -14.89 -10.45 -29.48
C MET A 691 -16.13 -10.14 -30.33
N THR A 692 -17.03 -9.35 -29.78
CA THR A 692 -18.19 -8.83 -30.51
C THR A 692 -17.76 -7.79 -31.53
N ASP A 693 -18.58 -7.55 -32.57
CA ASP A 693 -18.31 -6.49 -33.56
C ASP A 693 -18.18 -5.10 -32.90
N GLU A 694 -18.83 -4.85 -31.76
CA GLU A 694 -18.69 -3.62 -30.97
C GLU A 694 -17.33 -3.52 -30.28
N GLU A 695 -16.79 -4.61 -29.73
CA GLU A 695 -15.46 -4.63 -29.12
C GLU A 695 -14.35 -4.49 -30.16
N VAL A 696 -14.55 -5.07 -31.34
CA VAL A 696 -13.66 -4.89 -32.49
C VAL A 696 -13.68 -3.42 -32.95
N SER A 697 -14.85 -2.80 -33.06
CA SER A 697 -15.00 -1.39 -33.44
C SER A 697 -14.39 -0.44 -32.42
N TYR A 698 -14.51 -0.72 -31.12
CA TYR A 698 -13.89 0.05 -30.05
C TYR A 698 -12.35 -0.03 -30.08
N LEU A 699 -11.80 -1.20 -30.32
CA LEU A 699 -10.35 -1.40 -30.51
C LEU A 699 -9.84 -0.70 -31.79
N GLU A 700 -10.68 -0.65 -32.83
CA GLU A 700 -10.42 0.05 -34.07
C GLU A 700 -10.35 1.58 -33.85
N GLU A 701 -11.25 2.17 -33.06
CA GLU A 701 -11.24 3.57 -32.68
C GLU A 701 -10.05 3.92 -31.78
N GLU A 702 -9.76 3.10 -30.77
CA GLU A 702 -8.60 3.32 -29.88
C GLU A 702 -7.26 3.24 -30.62
N ILE A 703 -7.13 2.34 -31.61
CA ILE A 703 -5.93 2.22 -32.43
C ILE A 703 -5.82 3.42 -33.38
N ALA A 704 -6.91 3.88 -33.97
CA ALA A 704 -6.94 5.07 -34.82
C ALA A 704 -6.54 6.32 -34.04
N ASP A 705 -7.11 6.53 -32.83
CA ASP A 705 -6.78 7.66 -31.95
C ASP A 705 -5.32 7.63 -31.46
N ALA A 706 -4.80 6.47 -31.14
CA ALA A 706 -3.41 6.34 -30.67
C ALA A 706 -2.38 6.61 -31.78
N VAL A 707 -2.74 6.36 -33.01
CA VAL A 707 -1.92 6.62 -34.22
C VAL A 707 -1.93 8.11 -34.58
N VAL A 708 -2.99 8.85 -34.27
CA VAL A 708 -3.08 10.32 -34.44
C VAL A 708 -2.18 11.07 -33.43
N PHE A 709 -1.83 10.49 -32.29
CA PHE A 709 -0.96 11.10 -31.26
C PHE A 709 0.52 10.70 -31.33
N MET A 710 0.94 9.90 -32.32
CA MET A 710 2.34 9.63 -32.67
C MET A 710 2.79 10.50 -33.83
#